data_1ff6b5b842f2bcf304f4138253e00957
#
_entry.id   1ff6b5b842f2bcf304f4138253e00957
#
_cell.length_a   1.000
_cell.length_b   1.000
_cell.length_c   1.000
_cell.angle_alpha   90.00
_cell.angle_beta   90.00
_cell.angle_gamma   90.00
#
_symmetry.space_group_name_H-M   'P 1'
#
loop_
_entity.id
_entity.type
_entity.pdbx_description
1 polymer ?
#
loop_
_entity_poly.entity_id
_entity_poly.type
_entity_poly.pdbx_seq_one_letter_code
_entity_poly.pdbx_strand_id
1 'polypeptide(L)'
;MAQKRKQAGNTAAAGKPSLTVKINTAIQLIRGELSIPEVAYGRFRKRLIRAARITVASIDKFMKDDCFTKASSLAYTTVVSLIPMLAVGLTFFSFGGQNRKDQLFVELQKLLETYNLNRLNIDPFIDAISTLIDNAASIGGVGAIVLIFSATAVLRTLEHSLNTIWNIERERPWVLKMVYYWTTLSLGPLMLIAGTTAAAQISTVFSPPNYRAITQAYDGKIWVGGSKGTLSATRDISLPFEKVPTDRIDFDNQHVYNYDKTIEEFAKDEATLDELYITKTEIRDIQFIGSNGWAAGKDGIVLRTSDNGEKWRIEKWGDFNFKHIQMQDTATGFIAAEGGYLLRTNDGGLTWSVNTWPDVTGDINQIAFNGKTGIAVCNRGYILKSDDKGATWTPILIDKSQTRKQRYANLNCISFLDGNTAWIGGNDGLILSTSDGFKSFTAKHFKKYNYLSVLLTGAGEGYAAGENGVLAHTTDGGNTWEKRSIHTGNVFRLTQYNSDIWAIGSAGLILHGSSFDSKWKGEKGMGFIVYLLNFFLPFIFIWLFFLLTYLFLPNTKVPFKPAAIGASISGSIWVGFILGFIVYVKAFANGTFAVYGALAAFPIFLLLIYASAVIILYGGEVSYMIVYLDSYLREKKKTVATNQLSVYIAIRILYTVYKKFEEGKGPSQVNDILSLSTKNHEVYHFLNLFKKEKYILEDESGGLIPGMASDKIKLNTIINLVHDANLSIPDSAPNDSVKKTLGKLFTGMSASNKSIIGELTLARVIKD
;
A
#
# COMPACT_ATOMS: atom_id res chain seq x y z
N MET A 1 22.83 15.99 78.09
CA MET A 1 21.71 15.63 77.13
C MET A 1 21.70 16.50 75.87
N ALA A 2 22.79 17.17 75.49
CA ALA A 2 22.80 18.07 74.35
C ALA A 2 23.71 17.61 73.16
N GLN A 3 24.32 16.43 73.27
CA GLN A 3 25.20 15.86 72.21
C GLN A 3 24.62 14.70 71.41
N LYS A 4 23.38 14.25 71.72
CA LYS A 4 22.69 13.16 70.97
C LYS A 4 21.62 13.64 69.97
N ARG A 5 21.49 14.97 69.72
CA ARG A 5 20.51 15.54 68.77
C ARG A 5 21.13 16.10 67.49
N LYS A 6 22.45 15.94 67.24
CA LYS A 6 23.11 16.41 65.99
C LYS A 6 23.48 15.32 64.97
N GLN A 7 23.11 14.04 65.23
CA GLN A 7 23.39 12.96 64.26
C GLN A 7 22.16 12.37 63.54
N ALA A 8 20.98 12.98 63.69
CA ALA A 8 19.74 12.52 63.04
C ALA A 8 19.25 13.48 61.91
N GLY A 9 20.10 14.33 61.39
CA GLY A 9 19.72 15.39 60.44
C GLY A 9 20.42 15.36 59.08
N ASN A 10 21.07 14.29 58.69
CA ASN A 10 21.72 14.21 57.36
C ASN A 10 21.34 12.94 56.60
N THR A 11 20.03 12.64 56.48
CA THR A 11 19.52 11.89 55.36
C THR A 11 19.40 12.88 54.18
N ALA A 12 20.50 12.98 53.43
CA ALA A 12 20.57 13.78 52.20
C ALA A 12 19.38 13.47 51.32
N ALA A 13 18.61 14.49 51.01
CA ALA A 13 17.62 14.47 49.95
C ALA A 13 18.34 14.03 48.68
N ALA A 14 18.12 12.80 48.27
CA ALA A 14 18.58 12.27 46.97
C ALA A 14 17.98 13.16 45.88
N GLY A 15 18.74 14.10 45.38
CA GLY A 15 18.36 15.01 44.31
C GLY A 15 17.84 14.19 43.14
N LYS A 16 16.73 14.59 42.56
CA LYS A 16 16.17 13.92 41.36
C LYS A 16 17.31 13.79 40.32
N PRO A 17 17.59 12.56 39.84
CA PRO A 17 18.69 12.35 38.91
C PRO A 17 18.53 13.26 37.68
N SER A 18 19.65 13.86 37.21
CA SER A 18 19.66 14.75 36.04
C SER A 18 19.02 14.06 34.82
N LEU A 19 18.53 14.84 33.88
CA LEU A 19 17.91 14.30 32.64
C LEU A 19 18.90 13.38 31.92
N THR A 20 20.17 13.71 31.87
CA THR A 20 21.23 12.91 31.23
C THR A 20 21.41 11.55 31.91
N VAL A 21 21.36 11.49 33.25
CA VAL A 21 21.44 10.22 34.01
C VAL A 21 20.21 9.37 33.71
N LYS A 22 19.01 9.95 33.63
CA LYS A 22 17.77 9.23 33.29
C LYS A 22 17.81 8.65 31.85
N ILE A 23 18.31 9.43 30.89
CA ILE A 23 18.46 8.99 29.50
C ILE A 23 19.49 7.84 29.43
N ASN A 24 20.64 7.97 30.04
CA ASN A 24 21.67 6.92 30.06
C ASN A 24 21.15 5.64 30.72
N THR A 25 20.46 5.75 31.85
CA THR A 25 19.81 4.57 32.49
C THR A 25 18.77 3.92 31.62
N ALA A 26 17.97 4.72 30.89
CA ALA A 26 17.00 4.20 29.94
C ALA A 26 17.67 3.47 28.77
N ILE A 27 18.75 4.02 28.22
CA ILE A 27 19.54 3.39 27.16
C ILE A 27 20.16 2.06 27.64
N GLN A 28 20.74 2.02 28.83
CA GLN A 28 21.31 0.80 29.41
C GLN A 28 20.23 -0.26 29.69
N LEU A 29 19.06 0.15 30.17
CA LEU A 29 17.90 -0.73 30.35
C LEU A 29 17.43 -1.31 29.01
N ILE A 30 17.35 -0.51 27.96
CA ILE A 30 16.92 -0.94 26.63
C ILE A 30 17.95 -1.89 25.99
N ARG A 31 19.24 -1.59 26.12
CA ARG A 31 20.33 -2.45 25.63
C ARG A 31 20.48 -3.77 26.39
N GLY A 32 19.75 -3.92 27.51
CA GLY A 32 19.80 -5.12 28.35
C GLY A 32 21.05 -5.20 29.24
N GLU A 33 21.81 -4.11 29.36
CA GLU A 33 22.98 -4.01 30.24
C GLU A 33 22.57 -4.01 31.72
N LEU A 34 21.42 -3.40 32.05
CA LEU A 34 20.81 -3.43 33.37
C LEU A 34 19.58 -4.36 33.40
N SER A 35 19.38 -5.09 34.51
CA SER A 35 18.15 -5.83 34.77
C SER A 35 17.00 -4.84 35.02
N ILE A 36 15.77 -5.22 34.62
CA ILE A 36 14.59 -4.40 34.89
C ILE A 36 14.27 -4.55 36.39
N PRO A 37 14.32 -3.46 37.19
CA PRO A 37 14.01 -3.56 38.62
C PRO A 37 12.54 -4.03 38.83
N GLU A 38 12.33 -5.04 39.67
CA GLU A 38 11.00 -5.60 39.90
C GLU A 38 10.05 -4.61 40.59
N VAL A 39 10.58 -3.73 41.43
CA VAL A 39 9.80 -2.84 42.31
C VAL A 39 9.60 -1.43 41.69
N ALA A 40 10.50 -0.97 40.80
CA ALA A 40 10.54 0.43 40.37
C ALA A 40 9.59 0.79 39.22
N TYR A 41 9.02 -0.15 38.48
CA TYR A 41 8.22 0.13 37.29
C TYR A 41 6.88 -0.60 37.30
N GLY A 42 5.79 0.12 37.00
CA GLY A 42 4.45 -0.46 36.76
C GLY A 42 4.43 -1.43 35.57
N ARG A 43 3.43 -2.32 35.51
CA ARG A 43 3.29 -3.38 34.49
C ARG A 43 3.39 -2.86 33.05
N PHE A 44 2.82 -1.69 32.77
CA PHE A 44 2.86 -1.06 31.44
C PHE A 44 4.29 -0.68 31.04
N ARG A 45 5.04 -0.03 31.96
CA ARG A 45 6.41 0.42 31.69
C ARG A 45 7.38 -0.74 31.51
N LYS A 46 7.20 -1.83 32.26
CA LYS A 46 7.96 -3.09 32.06
C LYS A 46 7.72 -3.68 30.66
N ARG A 47 6.46 -3.68 30.17
CA ARG A 47 6.12 -4.14 28.81
C ARG A 47 6.77 -3.25 27.75
N LEU A 48 6.75 -1.95 27.93
CA LEU A 48 7.36 -1.00 26.99
C LEU A 48 8.90 -1.19 26.90
N ILE A 49 9.57 -1.32 28.05
CA ILE A 49 11.02 -1.61 28.07
C ILE A 49 11.32 -2.95 27.39
N ARG A 50 10.52 -3.98 27.65
CA ARG A 50 10.71 -5.29 26.99
C ARG A 50 10.50 -5.21 25.48
N ALA A 51 9.49 -4.48 25.01
CA ALA A 51 9.27 -4.23 23.59
C ALA A 51 10.45 -3.49 22.95
N ALA A 52 10.95 -2.42 23.60
CA ALA A 52 12.12 -1.70 23.15
C ALA A 52 13.38 -2.59 23.09
N ARG A 53 13.58 -3.47 24.09
CA ARG A 53 14.66 -4.47 24.07
C ARG A 53 14.55 -5.42 22.88
N ILE A 54 13.35 -5.95 22.64
CA ILE A 54 13.10 -6.84 21.47
C ILE A 54 13.47 -6.11 20.18
N THR A 55 13.02 -4.87 20.00
CA THR A 55 13.31 -4.08 18.79
C THR A 55 14.81 -3.87 18.59
N VAL A 56 15.53 -3.40 19.63
CA VAL A 56 16.98 -3.15 19.55
C VAL A 56 17.75 -4.47 19.31
N ALA A 57 17.39 -5.54 20.02
CA ALA A 57 18.02 -6.84 19.85
C ALA A 57 17.73 -7.45 18.46
N SER A 58 16.51 -7.25 17.91
CA SER A 58 16.16 -7.70 16.56
C SER A 58 16.99 -6.95 15.51
N ILE A 59 17.17 -5.64 15.64
CA ILE A 59 18.03 -4.85 14.74
C ILE A 59 19.49 -5.32 14.83
N ASP A 60 20.01 -5.51 16.04
CA ASP A 60 21.39 -5.98 16.26
C ASP A 60 21.62 -7.36 15.62
N LYS A 61 20.68 -8.30 15.83
CA LYS A 61 20.76 -9.64 15.22
C LYS A 61 20.55 -9.58 13.70
N PHE A 62 19.64 -8.76 13.20
CA PHE A 62 19.42 -8.54 11.77
C PHE A 62 20.70 -8.12 11.04
N MET A 63 21.49 -7.24 11.67
CA MET A 63 22.80 -6.83 11.14
C MET A 63 23.85 -7.95 11.22
N LYS A 64 23.87 -8.72 12.32
CA LYS A 64 24.80 -9.85 12.50
C LYS A 64 24.54 -11.01 11.57
N ASP A 65 23.28 -11.26 11.27
CA ASP A 65 22.86 -12.34 10.38
C ASP A 65 22.94 -11.94 8.89
N ASP A 66 23.54 -10.79 8.57
CA ASP A 66 23.69 -10.25 7.21
C ASP A 66 22.37 -10.25 6.42
N CYS A 67 21.27 -9.90 7.08
CA CYS A 67 19.94 -9.97 6.49
C CYS A 67 19.76 -9.04 5.28
N PHE A 68 20.51 -7.94 5.18
CA PHE A 68 20.51 -7.09 3.98
C PHE A 68 21.09 -7.83 2.75
N THR A 69 22.17 -8.59 2.93
CA THR A 69 22.75 -9.42 1.85
C THR A 69 21.81 -10.54 1.45
N LYS A 70 21.15 -11.19 2.42
CA LYS A 70 20.11 -12.20 2.17
C LYS A 70 18.90 -11.63 1.45
N ALA A 71 18.46 -10.43 1.81
CA ALA A 71 17.38 -9.71 1.13
C ALA A 71 17.76 -9.38 -0.33
N SER A 72 19.01 -8.97 -0.59
CA SER A 72 19.52 -8.75 -1.94
C SER A 72 19.53 -10.04 -2.77
N SER A 73 19.98 -11.14 -2.19
CA SER A 73 19.95 -12.46 -2.83
C SER A 73 18.53 -12.91 -3.13
N LEU A 74 17.59 -12.70 -2.19
CA LEU A 74 16.16 -12.99 -2.38
C LEU A 74 15.55 -12.13 -3.48
N ALA A 75 15.87 -10.83 -3.50
CA ALA A 75 15.40 -9.93 -4.54
C ALA A 75 15.91 -10.33 -5.92
N TYR A 76 17.19 -10.61 -6.05
CA TYR A 76 17.80 -11.10 -7.30
C TYR A 76 17.15 -12.40 -7.77
N THR A 77 17.04 -13.39 -6.89
CA THR A 77 16.42 -14.69 -7.20
C THR A 77 14.97 -14.50 -7.64
N THR A 78 14.23 -13.61 -7.00
CA THR A 78 12.83 -13.29 -7.34
C THR A 78 12.73 -12.68 -8.74
N VAL A 79 13.60 -11.72 -9.07
CA VAL A 79 13.60 -11.07 -10.40
C VAL A 79 13.95 -12.08 -11.49
N VAL A 80 14.96 -12.92 -11.30
CA VAL A 80 15.34 -13.96 -12.27
C VAL A 80 14.22 -14.98 -12.45
N SER A 81 13.52 -15.33 -11.37
CA SER A 81 12.41 -16.29 -11.41
C SER A 81 11.11 -15.71 -11.96
N LEU A 82 10.99 -14.38 -12.01
CA LEU A 82 9.78 -13.69 -12.48
C LEU A 82 9.51 -13.98 -13.95
N ILE A 83 10.55 -13.98 -14.79
CA ILE A 83 10.41 -14.20 -16.25
C ILE A 83 9.81 -15.58 -16.55
N PRO A 84 10.37 -16.70 -16.03
CA PRO A 84 9.74 -18.01 -16.18
C PRO A 84 8.35 -18.10 -15.54
N MET A 85 8.14 -17.45 -14.39
CA MET A 85 6.88 -17.47 -13.69
C MET A 85 5.78 -16.74 -14.47
N LEU A 86 6.09 -15.59 -15.08
CA LEU A 86 5.18 -14.89 -15.99
C LEU A 86 4.86 -15.74 -17.21
N ALA A 87 5.86 -16.33 -17.85
CA ALA A 87 5.66 -17.16 -19.04
C ALA A 87 4.66 -18.30 -18.77
N VAL A 88 4.75 -19.00 -17.64
CA VAL A 88 3.83 -20.10 -17.33
C VAL A 88 2.51 -19.60 -16.75
N GLY A 89 2.51 -18.55 -15.93
CA GLY A 89 1.27 -17.91 -15.49
C GLY A 89 0.41 -17.52 -16.69
N LEU A 90 1.01 -16.89 -17.70
CA LEU A 90 0.36 -16.49 -18.93
C LEU A 90 -0.08 -17.70 -19.80
N THR A 91 0.68 -18.82 -19.75
CA THR A 91 0.26 -20.07 -20.41
C THR A 91 -1.04 -20.62 -19.82
N PHE A 92 -1.20 -20.57 -18.48
CA PHE A 92 -2.46 -20.96 -17.84
C PHE A 92 -3.61 -20.05 -18.26
N PHE A 93 -3.38 -18.78 -18.47
CA PHE A 93 -4.40 -17.87 -19.02
C PHE A 93 -4.74 -18.16 -20.48
N SER A 94 -3.77 -18.62 -21.28
CA SER A 94 -4.01 -18.96 -22.69
C SER A 94 -4.91 -20.18 -22.88
N PHE A 95 -4.95 -21.11 -21.92
CA PHE A 95 -5.90 -22.24 -21.92
C PHE A 95 -7.36 -21.80 -21.75
N GLY A 96 -7.64 -20.56 -21.37
CA GLY A 96 -8.98 -19.99 -21.23
C GLY A 96 -9.56 -19.35 -22.50
N GLY A 97 -8.84 -19.39 -23.66
CA GLY A 97 -9.26 -18.83 -24.93
C GLY A 97 -9.01 -17.30 -25.07
N GLN A 98 -9.18 -16.80 -26.30
CA GLN A 98 -8.90 -15.40 -26.68
C GLN A 98 -9.64 -14.36 -25.83
N ASN A 99 -10.91 -14.63 -25.49
CA ASN A 99 -11.74 -13.75 -24.67
C ASN A 99 -11.18 -13.46 -23.26
N ARG A 100 -10.39 -14.37 -22.68
CA ARG A 100 -9.77 -14.14 -21.37
C ARG A 100 -8.51 -13.28 -21.44
N LYS A 101 -7.79 -13.32 -22.55
CA LYS A 101 -6.64 -12.44 -22.80
C LYS A 101 -7.11 -10.98 -22.85
N ASP A 102 -8.15 -10.71 -23.63
CA ASP A 102 -8.69 -9.35 -23.78
C ASP A 102 -9.25 -8.81 -22.47
N GLN A 103 -9.92 -9.65 -21.68
CA GLN A 103 -10.39 -9.28 -20.34
C GLN A 103 -9.24 -8.91 -19.40
N LEU A 104 -8.12 -9.65 -19.43
CA LEU A 104 -6.95 -9.35 -18.60
C LEU A 104 -6.34 -7.98 -18.94
N PHE A 105 -6.22 -7.68 -20.24
CA PHE A 105 -5.71 -6.38 -20.69
C PHE A 105 -6.65 -5.24 -20.35
N VAL A 106 -7.95 -5.43 -20.47
CA VAL A 106 -8.97 -4.45 -20.05
C VAL A 106 -8.91 -4.20 -18.54
N GLU A 107 -8.77 -5.24 -17.72
CA GLU A 107 -8.65 -5.09 -16.27
C GLU A 107 -7.31 -4.41 -15.88
N LEU A 108 -6.22 -4.73 -16.57
CA LEU A 108 -4.93 -4.06 -16.35
C LEU A 108 -5.00 -2.57 -16.70
N GLN A 109 -5.59 -2.22 -17.83
CA GLN A 109 -5.82 -0.83 -18.22
C GLN A 109 -6.71 -0.10 -17.19
N LYS A 110 -7.77 -0.74 -16.73
CA LYS A 110 -8.67 -0.19 -15.70
C LYS A 110 -7.96 0.03 -14.37
N LEU A 111 -7.05 -0.87 -13.98
CA LEU A 111 -6.19 -0.69 -12.80
C LEU A 111 -5.27 0.51 -12.97
N LEU A 112 -4.63 0.65 -14.12
CA LEU A 112 -3.74 1.78 -14.40
C LEU A 112 -4.48 3.12 -14.41
N GLU A 113 -5.70 3.14 -14.94
CA GLU A 113 -6.59 4.30 -14.87
C GLU A 113 -6.97 4.64 -13.42
N THR A 114 -7.36 3.63 -12.65
CA THR A 114 -7.75 3.80 -11.24
C THR A 114 -6.65 4.44 -10.41
N TYR A 115 -5.38 4.09 -10.70
CA TYR A 115 -4.22 4.65 -10.00
C TYR A 115 -3.58 5.86 -10.70
N ASN A 116 -4.19 6.41 -11.75
CA ASN A 116 -3.64 7.51 -12.57
C ASN A 116 -2.23 7.20 -13.12
N LEU A 117 -1.99 5.97 -13.52
CA LEU A 117 -0.73 5.48 -14.08
C LEU A 117 -0.75 5.45 -15.63
N ASN A 118 -1.81 5.92 -16.27
CA ASN A 118 -2.00 5.96 -17.74
C ASN A 118 -0.94 6.80 -18.48
N ARG A 119 -0.15 7.60 -17.75
CA ARG A 119 0.97 8.36 -18.30
C ARG A 119 2.23 7.51 -18.49
N LEU A 120 2.26 6.32 -17.92
CA LEU A 120 3.29 5.34 -18.20
C LEU A 120 2.99 4.75 -19.58
N ASN A 121 3.88 4.97 -20.53
CA ASN A 121 3.78 4.30 -21.83
C ASN A 121 4.07 2.81 -21.62
N ILE A 122 3.02 2.03 -21.29
CA ILE A 122 3.11 0.60 -21.01
C ILE A 122 2.85 -0.26 -22.25
N ASP A 123 2.51 0.37 -23.39
CA ASP A 123 2.24 -0.35 -24.64
C ASP A 123 3.38 -1.32 -25.00
N PRO A 124 4.68 -0.95 -24.90
CA PRO A 124 5.76 -1.90 -25.14
C PRO A 124 5.79 -3.08 -24.17
N PHE A 125 5.29 -2.88 -22.95
CA PHE A 125 5.21 -3.96 -21.95
C PHE A 125 4.01 -4.89 -22.22
N ILE A 126 2.88 -4.32 -22.63
CA ILE A 126 1.70 -5.06 -23.08
C ILE A 126 2.04 -5.90 -24.32
N ASP A 127 2.73 -5.34 -25.29
CA ASP A 127 3.18 -6.04 -26.50
C ASP A 127 4.16 -7.18 -26.18
N ALA A 128 5.09 -6.94 -25.25
CA ALA A 128 6.01 -7.97 -24.78
C ALA A 128 5.28 -9.11 -24.07
N ILE A 129 4.30 -8.81 -23.22
CA ILE A 129 3.44 -9.81 -22.56
C ILE A 129 2.61 -10.57 -23.60
N SER A 130 1.99 -9.90 -24.56
CA SER A 130 1.23 -10.54 -25.63
C SER A 130 2.08 -11.52 -26.43
N THR A 131 3.28 -11.08 -26.80
CA THR A 131 4.26 -11.93 -27.52
C THR A 131 4.70 -13.14 -26.68
N LEU A 132 4.88 -12.95 -25.36
CA LEU A 132 5.18 -14.05 -24.44
C LEU A 132 4.02 -15.04 -24.33
N ILE A 133 2.77 -14.55 -24.29
CA ILE A 133 1.56 -15.40 -24.26
C ILE A 133 1.47 -16.22 -25.55
N ASP A 134 1.66 -15.59 -26.70
CA ASP A 134 1.52 -16.25 -28.01
C ASP A 134 2.63 -17.30 -28.23
N ASN A 135 3.83 -17.06 -27.70
CA ASN A 135 4.94 -18.01 -27.74
C ASN A 135 4.91 -19.04 -26.58
N ALA A 136 4.14 -18.80 -25.52
CA ALA A 136 4.10 -19.69 -24.35
C ALA A 136 3.61 -21.10 -24.67
N ALA A 137 2.70 -21.25 -25.63
CA ALA A 137 2.24 -22.56 -26.12
C ALA A 137 3.34 -23.40 -26.79
N SER A 138 4.37 -22.75 -27.35
CA SER A 138 5.52 -23.41 -27.99
C SER A 138 6.64 -23.81 -27.02
N ILE A 139 6.65 -23.27 -25.80
CA ILE A 139 7.68 -23.52 -24.77
C ILE A 139 7.51 -24.93 -24.14
N GLY A 140 6.32 -25.53 -24.22
CA GLY A 140 6.06 -26.94 -23.86
C GLY A 140 6.50 -27.36 -22.47
N GLY A 141 6.78 -28.67 -22.28
CA GLY A 141 7.13 -29.25 -20.99
C GLY A 141 8.47 -28.75 -20.39
N VAL A 142 9.41 -28.28 -21.22
CA VAL A 142 10.69 -27.71 -20.76
C VAL A 142 10.44 -26.41 -19.99
N GLY A 143 9.55 -25.55 -20.46
CA GLY A 143 9.19 -24.32 -19.78
C GLY A 143 8.57 -24.56 -18.40
N ALA A 144 7.73 -25.58 -18.26
CA ALA A 144 7.14 -25.98 -16.98
C ALA A 144 8.21 -26.44 -15.97
N ILE A 145 9.21 -27.22 -16.44
CA ILE A 145 10.34 -27.67 -15.60
C ILE A 145 11.17 -26.47 -15.13
N VAL A 146 11.53 -25.56 -16.03
CA VAL A 146 12.31 -24.35 -15.70
C VAL A 146 11.55 -23.49 -14.68
N LEU A 147 10.23 -23.35 -14.82
CA LEU A 147 9.40 -22.62 -13.87
C LEU A 147 9.42 -23.24 -12.48
N ILE A 148 9.22 -24.56 -12.39
CA ILE A 148 9.25 -25.28 -11.10
C ILE A 148 10.58 -25.03 -10.41
N PHE A 149 11.69 -25.13 -11.14
CA PHE A 149 13.03 -24.87 -10.60
C PHE A 149 13.19 -23.40 -10.16
N SER A 150 12.72 -22.45 -10.95
CA SER A 150 12.83 -21.02 -10.63
C SER A 150 11.98 -20.63 -9.42
N ALA A 151 10.74 -21.10 -9.34
CA ALA A 151 9.87 -20.84 -8.20
C ALA A 151 10.40 -21.50 -6.91
N THR A 152 10.93 -22.72 -7.01
CA THR A 152 11.56 -23.39 -5.86
C THR A 152 12.84 -22.69 -5.41
N ALA A 153 13.56 -22.01 -6.30
CA ALA A 153 14.77 -21.26 -5.93
C ALA A 153 14.45 -20.09 -4.99
N VAL A 154 13.39 -19.32 -5.25
CA VAL A 154 12.95 -18.22 -4.37
C VAL A 154 12.57 -18.75 -2.98
N LEU A 155 11.75 -19.81 -2.93
CA LEU A 155 11.33 -20.41 -1.66
C LEU A 155 12.49 -21.01 -0.88
N ARG A 156 13.46 -21.63 -1.58
CA ARG A 156 14.69 -22.14 -0.97
C ARG A 156 15.52 -21.02 -0.36
N THR A 157 15.70 -19.91 -1.07
CA THR A 157 16.45 -18.75 -0.57
C THR A 157 15.77 -18.14 0.65
N LEU A 158 14.43 -18.03 0.63
CA LEU A 158 13.65 -17.53 1.76
C LEU A 158 13.69 -18.49 2.95
N GLU A 159 13.50 -19.80 2.75
CA GLU A 159 13.64 -20.84 3.79
C GLU A 159 15.04 -20.81 4.42
N HIS A 160 16.09 -20.78 3.61
CA HIS A 160 17.47 -20.72 4.08
C HIS A 160 17.71 -19.46 4.94
N SER A 161 17.22 -18.32 4.50
CA SER A 161 17.33 -17.06 5.25
C SER A 161 16.61 -17.13 6.59
N LEU A 162 15.38 -17.66 6.62
CA LEU A 162 14.63 -17.84 7.85
C LEU A 162 15.24 -18.90 8.76
N ASN A 163 15.77 -20.00 8.21
CA ASN A 163 16.47 -21.03 8.99
C ASN A 163 17.73 -20.45 9.68
N THR A 164 18.47 -19.58 8.99
CA THR A 164 19.61 -18.86 9.60
C THR A 164 19.15 -17.99 10.76
N ILE A 165 18.05 -17.21 10.59
CA ILE A 165 17.46 -16.39 11.66
C ILE A 165 17.11 -17.23 12.89
N TRP A 166 16.60 -18.46 12.67
CA TRP A 166 16.23 -19.38 13.75
C TRP A 166 17.39 -20.26 14.24
N ASN A 167 18.61 -20.02 13.75
CA ASN A 167 19.83 -20.82 14.08
C ASN A 167 19.65 -22.31 13.80
N ILE A 168 19.06 -22.65 12.66
CA ILE A 168 18.78 -24.03 12.25
C ILE A 168 19.84 -24.45 11.21
N GLU A 169 20.67 -25.43 11.56
CA GLU A 169 21.70 -25.98 10.66
C GLU A 169 21.16 -27.14 9.81
N ARG A 170 20.15 -27.86 10.30
CA ARG A 170 19.60 -29.02 9.61
C ARG A 170 18.59 -28.61 8.56
N GLU A 171 18.83 -29.03 7.32
CA GLU A 171 17.87 -28.86 6.24
C GLU A 171 16.75 -29.91 6.30
N ARG A 172 15.57 -29.55 5.76
CA ARG A 172 14.47 -30.51 5.60
C ARG A 172 14.84 -31.61 4.59
N PRO A 173 14.35 -32.86 4.76
CA PRO A 173 14.42 -33.88 3.73
C PRO A 173 13.77 -33.37 2.43
N TRP A 174 14.34 -33.77 1.28
CA TRP A 174 13.95 -33.26 -0.04
C TRP A 174 12.45 -33.42 -0.34
N VAL A 175 11.86 -34.55 0.03
CA VAL A 175 10.41 -34.82 -0.16
C VAL A 175 9.54 -33.80 0.60
N LEU A 176 9.89 -33.52 1.86
CA LEU A 176 9.15 -32.52 2.66
C LEU A 176 9.34 -31.09 2.11
N LYS A 177 10.54 -30.73 1.62
CA LYS A 177 10.76 -29.45 0.94
C LYS A 177 9.82 -29.29 -0.24
N MET A 178 9.71 -30.32 -1.09
CA MET A 178 8.78 -30.32 -2.22
C MET A 178 7.33 -30.08 -1.79
N VAL A 179 6.85 -30.82 -0.79
CA VAL A 179 5.46 -30.65 -0.29
C VAL A 179 5.22 -29.21 0.19
N TYR A 180 6.11 -28.66 1.03
CA TYR A 180 5.96 -27.30 1.55
C TYR A 180 6.04 -26.24 0.44
N TYR A 181 6.97 -26.39 -0.50
CA TYR A 181 7.13 -25.44 -1.60
C TYR A 181 5.94 -25.47 -2.55
N TRP A 182 5.46 -26.65 -2.91
CA TRP A 182 4.27 -26.80 -3.74
C TRP A 182 3.01 -26.25 -3.03
N THR A 183 2.86 -26.55 -1.75
CA THR A 183 1.74 -26.02 -0.97
C THR A 183 1.79 -24.48 -0.91
N THR A 184 2.95 -23.90 -0.65
CA THR A 184 3.11 -22.45 -0.58
C THR A 184 2.91 -21.79 -1.95
N LEU A 185 3.45 -22.40 -3.01
CA LEU A 185 3.35 -21.90 -4.37
C LEU A 185 1.92 -21.98 -4.93
N SER A 186 1.17 -23.03 -4.57
CA SER A 186 -0.21 -23.22 -5.02
C SER A 186 -1.20 -22.45 -4.15
N LEU A 187 -1.08 -22.57 -2.83
CA LEU A 187 -2.03 -21.98 -1.89
C LEU A 187 -1.83 -20.47 -1.72
N GLY A 188 -0.59 -19.97 -1.78
CA GLY A 188 -0.28 -18.56 -1.63
C GLY A 188 -1.02 -17.67 -2.63
N PRO A 189 -0.84 -17.83 -3.95
CA PRO A 189 -1.57 -17.08 -4.96
C PRO A 189 -3.08 -17.29 -4.88
N LEU A 190 -3.55 -18.53 -4.65
CA LEU A 190 -4.98 -18.82 -4.51
C LEU A 190 -5.59 -18.08 -3.31
N MET A 191 -4.90 -18.02 -2.17
CA MET A 191 -5.37 -17.26 -1.01
C MET A 191 -5.38 -15.75 -1.28
N LEU A 192 -4.38 -15.22 -1.99
CA LEU A 192 -4.35 -13.81 -2.37
C LEU A 192 -5.51 -13.48 -3.32
N ILE A 193 -5.72 -14.28 -4.36
CA ILE A 193 -6.83 -14.10 -5.31
C ILE A 193 -8.17 -14.26 -4.60
N ALA A 194 -8.37 -15.35 -3.86
CA ALA A 194 -9.61 -15.59 -3.12
C ALA A 194 -9.85 -14.48 -2.08
N GLY A 195 -8.79 -14.02 -1.40
CA GLY A 195 -8.84 -12.94 -0.43
C GLY A 195 -9.21 -11.60 -1.04
N THR A 196 -8.57 -11.22 -2.13
CA THR A 196 -8.88 -9.97 -2.84
C THR A 196 -10.27 -10.02 -3.47
N THR A 197 -10.67 -11.17 -4.05
CA THR A 197 -12.01 -11.37 -4.61
C THR A 197 -13.08 -11.34 -3.52
N ALA A 198 -12.87 -12.03 -2.40
CA ALA A 198 -13.78 -11.99 -1.26
C ALA A 198 -13.85 -10.57 -0.66
N ALA A 199 -12.72 -9.88 -0.54
CA ALA A 199 -12.67 -8.49 -0.08
C ALA A 199 -13.46 -7.57 -1.03
N ALA A 200 -13.29 -7.72 -2.33
CA ALA A 200 -14.02 -6.96 -3.33
C ALA A 200 -15.53 -7.28 -3.25
N GLN A 201 -15.93 -8.55 -3.16
CA GLN A 201 -17.34 -8.96 -3.03
C GLN A 201 -17.97 -8.46 -1.74
N ILE A 202 -17.30 -8.62 -0.59
CA ILE A 202 -17.77 -8.10 0.70
C ILE A 202 -17.88 -6.58 0.63
N SER A 203 -16.86 -5.90 0.08
CA SER A 203 -16.92 -4.46 -0.15
C SER A 203 -18.11 -4.05 -1.02
N THR A 204 -18.40 -4.77 -2.12
CA THR A 204 -19.54 -4.46 -2.99
C THR A 204 -20.88 -4.70 -2.31
N VAL A 205 -21.00 -5.71 -1.46
CA VAL A 205 -22.24 -6.00 -0.70
C VAL A 205 -22.51 -4.90 0.33
N PHE A 206 -21.51 -4.53 1.10
CA PHE A 206 -21.67 -3.55 2.20
C PHE A 206 -21.49 -2.10 1.77
N SER A 207 -20.97 -1.81 0.56
CA SER A 207 -20.88 -0.44 0.06
C SER A 207 -22.28 0.06 -0.27
N PRO A 208 -22.67 1.24 0.21
CA PRO A 208 -23.88 1.90 -0.24
C PRO A 208 -23.82 2.13 -1.77
N PRO A 209 -24.96 2.18 -2.46
CA PRO A 209 -24.98 2.46 -3.88
C PRO A 209 -24.41 3.86 -4.17
N ASN A 210 -23.83 4.02 -5.35
CA ASN A 210 -23.51 5.35 -5.87
C ASN A 210 -24.78 5.90 -6.51
N TYR A 211 -25.32 7.00 -5.99
CA TYR A 211 -26.47 7.64 -6.56
C TYR A 211 -26.03 8.56 -7.72
N ARG A 212 -26.60 8.31 -8.90
CA ARG A 212 -26.31 9.04 -10.15
C ARG A 212 -27.40 9.98 -10.57
N ALA A 213 -28.65 9.60 -10.31
CA ALA A 213 -29.84 10.28 -10.74
C ALA A 213 -30.69 10.69 -9.54
N ILE A 214 -31.31 11.84 -9.64
CA ILE A 214 -32.33 12.31 -8.71
C ILE A 214 -33.37 13.09 -9.48
N THR A 215 -34.65 12.85 -9.21
CA THR A 215 -35.77 13.59 -9.80
C THR A 215 -36.97 13.58 -8.87
N GLN A 216 -37.87 14.57 -9.01
CA GLN A 216 -39.13 14.60 -8.31
C GLN A 216 -40.26 14.26 -9.28
N ALA A 217 -41.11 13.29 -8.90
CA ALA A 217 -42.29 12.93 -9.66
C ALA A 217 -43.45 13.92 -9.34
N TYR A 218 -44.49 13.88 -10.17
CA TYR A 218 -45.67 14.76 -10.03
C TYR A 218 -46.40 14.60 -8.68
N ASP A 219 -46.39 13.37 -8.12
CA ASP A 219 -46.98 13.07 -6.82
C ASP A 219 -46.11 13.49 -5.61
N GLY A 220 -45.02 14.22 -5.87
CA GLY A 220 -44.10 14.74 -4.85
C GLY A 220 -43.05 13.73 -4.38
N LYS A 221 -43.09 12.45 -4.83
CA LYS A 221 -42.04 11.50 -4.52
C LYS A 221 -40.70 11.94 -5.12
N ILE A 222 -39.63 11.84 -4.34
CA ILE A 222 -38.27 12.04 -4.81
C ILE A 222 -37.68 10.66 -5.15
N TRP A 223 -37.24 10.49 -6.38
CA TRP A 223 -36.66 9.31 -6.92
C TRP A 223 -35.16 9.42 -7.05
N VAL A 224 -34.43 8.34 -6.73
CA VAL A 224 -32.98 8.24 -6.94
C VAL A 224 -32.65 6.97 -7.70
N GLY A 225 -31.69 7.08 -8.60
CA GLY A 225 -31.13 5.97 -9.36
C GLY A 225 -29.63 5.86 -9.16
N GLY A 226 -29.09 4.65 -9.27
CA GLY A 226 -27.67 4.46 -9.08
C GLY A 226 -27.15 3.07 -9.38
N SER A 227 -25.96 2.79 -8.86
CA SER A 227 -25.30 1.49 -9.03
C SER A 227 -26.09 0.36 -8.35
N LYS A 228 -25.81 -0.89 -8.73
CA LYS A 228 -26.47 -2.12 -8.22
C LYS A 228 -27.98 -2.14 -8.51
N GLY A 229 -28.39 -1.62 -9.65
CA GLY A 229 -29.77 -1.51 -10.03
C GLY A 229 -30.63 -0.71 -9.05
N THR A 230 -30.01 0.26 -8.38
CA THR A 230 -30.73 1.05 -7.40
C THR A 230 -31.72 1.96 -8.10
N LEU A 231 -32.99 1.73 -7.82
CA LEU A 231 -34.11 2.59 -8.10
C LEU A 231 -34.89 2.70 -6.79
N SER A 232 -34.92 3.87 -6.18
CA SER A 232 -35.51 4.07 -4.85
C SER A 232 -36.25 5.38 -4.78
N ALA A 233 -37.27 5.45 -3.94
CA ALA A 233 -38.08 6.63 -3.80
C ALA A 233 -38.44 6.91 -2.33
N THR A 234 -38.69 8.18 -2.01
CA THR A 234 -39.27 8.61 -0.73
C THR A 234 -40.21 9.76 -0.93
N ARG A 235 -41.25 9.86 -0.09
CA ARG A 235 -42.10 11.05 0.04
C ARG A 235 -41.66 11.95 1.20
N ASP A 236 -41.00 11.37 2.17
CA ASP A 236 -40.52 12.07 3.34
C ASP A 236 -38.99 11.91 3.43
N ILE A 237 -38.28 12.99 3.27
CA ILE A 237 -36.84 13.09 3.28
C ILE A 237 -36.20 12.71 4.62
N SER A 238 -36.98 12.74 5.71
CA SER A 238 -36.53 12.26 7.02
C SER A 238 -36.53 10.74 7.13
N LEU A 239 -37.15 10.05 6.16
CA LEU A 239 -37.19 8.59 6.05
C LEU A 239 -36.17 8.10 5.02
N PRO A 240 -35.65 6.90 5.19
CA PRO A 240 -34.73 6.29 4.22
C PRO A 240 -35.43 6.09 2.86
N PHE A 241 -34.66 6.18 1.79
CA PHE A 241 -35.15 5.87 0.44
C PHE A 241 -35.50 4.39 0.32
N GLU A 242 -36.75 4.08 0.05
CA GLU A 242 -37.20 2.71 -0.16
C GLU A 242 -36.83 2.24 -1.55
N LYS A 243 -36.12 1.13 -1.64
CA LYS A 243 -35.81 0.47 -2.92
C LYS A 243 -37.09 -0.06 -3.55
N VAL A 244 -37.27 0.18 -4.84
CA VAL A 244 -38.36 -0.44 -5.60
C VAL A 244 -38.18 -1.95 -5.59
N PRO A 245 -39.14 -2.71 -5.08
CA PRO A 245 -39.11 -4.16 -5.11
C PRO A 245 -39.11 -4.67 -6.56
N THR A 246 -38.48 -5.81 -6.80
CA THR A 246 -38.34 -6.39 -8.15
C THR A 246 -39.71 -6.80 -8.73
N ASP A 247 -40.71 -7.14 -7.89
CA ASP A 247 -42.10 -7.45 -8.30
C ASP A 247 -42.83 -6.24 -8.92
N ARG A 248 -42.34 -5.03 -8.75
CA ARG A 248 -42.83 -3.83 -9.43
C ARG A 248 -42.17 -3.59 -10.79
N ILE A 249 -41.21 -4.40 -11.17
CA ILE A 249 -40.60 -4.36 -12.49
C ILE A 249 -41.22 -5.50 -13.34
N ASP A 250 -41.87 -5.13 -14.42
CA ASP A 250 -42.53 -6.05 -15.32
C ASP A 250 -41.49 -6.72 -16.23
N PHE A 251 -41.08 -7.92 -15.85
CA PHE A 251 -40.21 -8.76 -16.64
C PHE A 251 -40.99 -9.65 -17.66
N ASP A 252 -42.28 -9.79 -17.54
CA ASP A 252 -43.09 -10.62 -18.45
C ASP A 252 -43.31 -9.96 -19.82
N ASN A 253 -43.37 -8.61 -19.82
CA ASN A 253 -43.55 -7.81 -21.04
C ASN A 253 -42.26 -7.05 -21.42
N GLN A 254 -41.15 -7.67 -21.20
CA GLN A 254 -39.83 -7.10 -21.54
C GLN A 254 -39.54 -7.21 -23.04
N HIS A 255 -38.71 -6.27 -23.52
CA HIS A 255 -38.22 -6.31 -24.89
C HIS A 255 -36.71 -6.07 -24.92
N VAL A 256 -36.02 -6.88 -25.73
CA VAL A 256 -34.61 -6.75 -26.04
C VAL A 256 -34.45 -6.38 -27.50
N TYR A 257 -33.65 -5.38 -27.77
CA TYR A 257 -33.34 -4.91 -29.11
C TYR A 257 -31.85 -4.88 -29.31
N ASN A 258 -31.35 -5.52 -30.35
CA ASN A 258 -29.97 -5.45 -30.77
C ASN A 258 -29.76 -4.35 -31.81
N TYR A 259 -28.71 -3.59 -31.70
CA TYR A 259 -28.37 -2.53 -32.63
C TYR A 259 -27.42 -3.05 -33.70
N ASP A 260 -27.87 -3.03 -34.96
CA ASP A 260 -27.02 -3.34 -36.12
C ASP A 260 -26.32 -2.03 -36.61
N LYS A 261 -25.02 -1.99 -36.47
CA LYS A 261 -24.21 -0.85 -36.89
C LYS A 261 -24.10 -0.66 -38.40
N THR A 262 -24.40 -1.73 -39.18
CA THR A 262 -24.32 -1.68 -40.65
C THR A 262 -25.51 -1.00 -41.28
N ILE A 263 -26.68 -1.15 -40.68
CA ILE A 263 -27.95 -0.54 -41.17
C ILE A 263 -28.43 0.58 -40.22
N GLU A 264 -27.72 0.80 -39.09
CA GLU A 264 -28.03 1.79 -38.05
C GLU A 264 -29.47 1.65 -37.47
N GLU A 265 -29.99 0.40 -37.40
CA GLU A 265 -31.33 0.11 -36.91
C GLU A 265 -31.30 -0.88 -35.74
N PHE A 266 -32.42 -0.86 -34.96
CA PHE A 266 -32.65 -1.82 -33.90
C PHE A 266 -33.51 -2.98 -34.38
N ALA A 267 -33.03 -4.22 -34.18
CA ALA A 267 -33.80 -5.45 -34.40
C ALA A 267 -34.23 -6.05 -33.06
N LYS A 268 -35.49 -6.50 -32.97
CA LYS A 268 -36.03 -7.19 -31.78
C LYS A 268 -35.35 -8.55 -31.63
N ASP A 269 -34.89 -8.87 -30.41
CA ASP A 269 -34.30 -10.15 -30.02
C ASP A 269 -35.31 -10.96 -29.17
N GLU A 270 -35.20 -12.28 -29.21
CA GLU A 270 -35.97 -13.20 -28.36
C GLU A 270 -35.31 -13.38 -26.96
N ALA A 271 -34.15 -12.76 -26.70
CA ALA A 271 -33.48 -12.81 -25.42
C ALA A 271 -34.35 -12.25 -24.28
N THR A 272 -34.23 -12.87 -23.10
CA THR A 272 -35.00 -12.47 -21.91
C THR A 272 -34.06 -11.85 -20.89
N LEU A 273 -34.55 -10.84 -20.14
CA LEU A 273 -33.87 -10.21 -19.01
C LEU A 273 -34.36 -10.87 -17.72
N ASP A 274 -33.47 -11.13 -16.79
CA ASP A 274 -33.81 -11.65 -15.47
C ASP A 274 -33.60 -10.58 -14.37
N GLU A 275 -34.07 -10.84 -13.16
CA GLU A 275 -33.90 -9.94 -12.01
C GLU A 275 -32.41 -9.70 -11.71
N LEU A 276 -31.55 -10.65 -12.02
CA LEU A 276 -30.11 -10.54 -11.80
C LEU A 276 -29.49 -9.50 -12.73
N TYR A 277 -30.05 -9.32 -13.93
CA TYR A 277 -29.59 -8.33 -14.90
C TYR A 277 -29.72 -6.91 -14.33
N ILE A 278 -30.91 -6.54 -13.79
CA ILE A 278 -31.11 -5.21 -13.24
C ILE A 278 -30.26 -4.96 -11.99
N THR A 279 -30.03 -5.98 -11.16
CA THR A 279 -29.22 -5.84 -9.94
C THR A 279 -27.73 -5.61 -10.22
N LYS A 280 -27.25 -5.95 -11.40
CA LYS A 280 -25.86 -5.75 -11.83
C LYS A 280 -25.66 -4.44 -12.59
N THR A 281 -26.72 -3.85 -13.13
CA THR A 281 -26.60 -2.62 -13.93
C THR A 281 -26.55 -1.35 -13.07
N GLU A 282 -26.31 -0.20 -13.67
CA GLU A 282 -26.28 1.12 -13.03
C GLU A 282 -27.33 2.03 -13.69
N ILE A 283 -28.35 2.48 -12.95
CA ILE A 283 -29.26 3.50 -13.40
C ILE A 283 -28.56 4.85 -13.30
N ARG A 284 -28.38 5.52 -14.43
CA ARG A 284 -27.57 6.74 -14.53
C ARG A 284 -28.38 8.01 -14.57
N ASP A 285 -29.62 7.93 -15.06
CA ASP A 285 -30.50 9.06 -15.09
C ASP A 285 -31.97 8.67 -14.98
N ILE A 286 -32.78 9.55 -14.42
CA ILE A 286 -34.25 9.37 -14.25
C ILE A 286 -34.91 10.71 -14.48
N GLN A 287 -36.04 10.73 -15.22
CA GLN A 287 -36.88 11.90 -15.43
C GLN A 287 -38.37 11.54 -15.35
N PHE A 288 -39.19 12.43 -14.84
CA PHE A 288 -40.66 12.35 -14.87
C PHE A 288 -41.25 13.55 -15.59
N ILE A 289 -42.32 13.31 -16.34
CA ILE A 289 -43.19 14.31 -16.91
C ILE A 289 -44.65 13.86 -16.62
N GLY A 290 -45.34 14.55 -15.73
CA GLY A 290 -46.60 14.07 -15.19
C GLY A 290 -46.45 12.74 -14.47
N SER A 291 -47.33 11.78 -14.77
CA SER A 291 -47.25 10.41 -14.24
C SER A 291 -46.26 9.49 -15.00
N ASN A 292 -45.75 9.94 -16.17
CA ASN A 292 -44.82 9.16 -16.96
C ASN A 292 -43.38 9.39 -16.46
N GLY A 293 -42.64 8.28 -16.30
CA GLY A 293 -41.27 8.29 -15.90
C GLY A 293 -40.39 7.42 -16.78
N TRP A 294 -39.14 7.84 -16.96
CA TRP A 294 -38.11 7.12 -17.70
C TRP A 294 -36.86 7.08 -16.89
N ALA A 295 -36.19 5.93 -16.92
CA ALA A 295 -34.85 5.78 -16.35
C ALA A 295 -33.94 5.08 -17.36
N ALA A 296 -32.71 5.58 -17.49
CA ALA A 296 -31.72 5.03 -18.42
C ALA A 296 -30.42 4.68 -17.67
N GLY A 297 -29.75 3.62 -18.14
CA GLY A 297 -28.55 3.15 -17.46
C GLY A 297 -27.56 2.44 -18.37
N LYS A 298 -26.63 1.72 -17.77
CA LYS A 298 -25.65 0.91 -18.50
C LYS A 298 -26.31 -0.28 -19.19
N ASP A 299 -25.54 -0.88 -20.11
CA ASP A 299 -25.90 -2.09 -20.83
C ASP A 299 -27.22 -2.00 -21.60
N GLY A 300 -27.56 -0.77 -22.07
CA GLY A 300 -28.72 -0.49 -22.88
C GLY A 300 -30.04 -0.45 -22.12
N ILE A 301 -30.04 -0.47 -20.79
CA ILE A 301 -31.28 -0.54 -20.01
C ILE A 301 -32.07 0.75 -20.07
N VAL A 302 -33.37 0.65 -20.36
CA VAL A 302 -34.39 1.69 -20.24
C VAL A 302 -35.54 1.13 -19.41
N LEU A 303 -35.97 1.89 -18.41
CA LEU A 303 -37.17 1.60 -17.63
C LEU A 303 -38.20 2.69 -17.90
N ARG A 304 -39.45 2.32 -18.05
CA ARG A 304 -40.56 3.26 -18.25
C ARG A 304 -41.73 2.95 -17.32
N THR A 305 -42.37 4.00 -16.85
CA THR A 305 -43.60 3.95 -16.05
C THR A 305 -44.63 4.95 -16.56
N SER A 306 -45.90 4.69 -16.36
CA SER A 306 -47.00 5.60 -16.65
C SER A 306 -47.87 5.91 -15.41
N ASP A 307 -47.50 5.38 -14.25
CA ASP A 307 -48.26 5.38 -13.01
C ASP A 307 -47.46 5.95 -11.81
N ASN A 308 -46.65 6.99 -12.02
CA ASN A 308 -45.75 7.57 -11.02
C ASN A 308 -44.77 6.59 -10.37
N GLY A 309 -44.39 5.53 -11.12
CA GLY A 309 -43.40 4.55 -10.67
C GLY A 309 -43.94 3.43 -9.79
N GLU A 310 -45.28 3.20 -9.77
CA GLU A 310 -45.84 2.03 -9.09
C GLU A 310 -45.50 0.74 -9.82
N LYS A 311 -45.44 0.76 -11.18
CA LYS A 311 -44.91 -0.31 -12.01
C LYS A 311 -43.94 0.23 -13.05
N TRP A 312 -42.88 -0.50 -13.30
CA TRP A 312 -41.87 -0.16 -14.29
C TRP A 312 -41.80 -1.28 -15.34
N ARG A 313 -41.80 -0.92 -16.62
CA ARG A 313 -41.49 -1.83 -17.73
C ARG A 313 -39.99 -1.71 -18.02
N ILE A 314 -39.32 -2.84 -18.21
CA ILE A 314 -37.87 -2.91 -18.52
C ILE A 314 -37.70 -3.24 -20.01
N GLU A 315 -36.76 -2.55 -20.65
CA GLU A 315 -36.36 -2.78 -22.04
C GLU A 315 -34.83 -2.65 -22.15
N LYS A 316 -34.25 -3.40 -23.06
CA LYS A 316 -32.83 -3.29 -23.41
C LYS A 316 -32.69 -2.82 -24.84
N TRP A 317 -31.97 -1.72 -25.06
CA TRP A 317 -31.72 -1.12 -26.35
C TRP A 317 -30.22 -1.17 -26.69
N GLY A 318 -29.78 -2.24 -27.35
CA GLY A 318 -28.39 -2.52 -27.69
C GLY A 318 -27.48 -2.65 -26.44
N ASP A 319 -26.18 -2.59 -26.65
CA ASP A 319 -25.17 -2.64 -25.59
C ASP A 319 -24.60 -1.25 -25.29
N PHE A 320 -25.46 -0.22 -25.37
CA PHE A 320 -25.07 1.16 -25.11
C PHE A 320 -24.94 1.42 -23.61
N ASN A 321 -23.94 2.18 -23.24
CA ASN A 321 -23.85 2.76 -21.90
C ASN A 321 -24.52 4.13 -21.89
N PHE A 322 -25.77 4.19 -21.51
CA PHE A 322 -26.53 5.45 -21.41
C PHE A 322 -26.02 6.31 -20.25
N LYS A 323 -25.92 7.61 -20.47
CA LYS A 323 -25.42 8.58 -19.48
C LYS A 323 -26.48 9.54 -18.99
N HIS A 324 -27.38 9.97 -19.86
CA HIS A 324 -28.40 10.98 -19.55
C HIS A 324 -29.63 10.76 -20.40
N ILE A 325 -30.81 10.93 -19.83
CA ILE A 325 -32.10 10.92 -20.55
C ILE A 325 -32.79 12.26 -20.39
N GLN A 326 -33.26 12.82 -21.48
CA GLN A 326 -33.98 14.09 -21.51
C GLN A 326 -35.22 13.98 -22.36
N MET A 327 -36.37 13.86 -21.74
CA MET A 327 -37.66 13.98 -22.39
C MET A 327 -38.07 15.46 -22.45
N GLN A 328 -38.56 15.91 -23.59
CA GLN A 328 -39.09 17.26 -23.78
C GLN A 328 -40.57 17.30 -23.45
N ASP A 329 -41.29 16.25 -23.81
CA ASP A 329 -42.68 15.99 -23.54
C ASP A 329 -42.92 14.48 -23.37
N THR A 330 -44.15 14.02 -23.30
CA THR A 330 -44.47 12.59 -23.11
C THR A 330 -44.21 11.72 -24.35
N ALA A 331 -43.89 12.33 -25.49
CA ALA A 331 -43.66 11.63 -26.75
C ALA A 331 -42.19 11.79 -27.20
N THR A 332 -41.65 13.01 -27.13
CA THR A 332 -40.32 13.33 -27.70
C THR A 332 -39.23 13.33 -26.64
N GLY A 333 -38.13 12.60 -26.87
CA GLY A 333 -37.03 12.56 -25.95
C GLY A 333 -35.71 12.07 -26.56
N PHE A 334 -34.65 12.17 -25.77
CA PHE A 334 -33.27 11.85 -26.17
C PHE A 334 -32.54 11.09 -25.08
N ILE A 335 -31.67 10.18 -25.48
CA ILE A 335 -30.71 9.52 -24.59
C ILE A 335 -29.30 9.77 -25.10
N ALA A 336 -28.44 10.34 -24.24
CA ALA A 336 -27.01 10.47 -24.47
C ALA A 336 -26.28 9.19 -24.05
N ALA A 337 -25.33 8.72 -24.86
CA ALA A 337 -24.58 7.49 -24.60
C ALA A 337 -23.08 7.66 -24.79
N GLU A 338 -22.33 6.68 -24.31
CA GLU A 338 -20.90 6.54 -24.57
C GLU A 338 -20.65 6.32 -26.06
N GLY A 339 -19.46 6.72 -26.55
CA GLY A 339 -19.05 6.53 -27.95
C GLY A 339 -19.68 7.50 -28.94
N GLY A 340 -20.26 8.62 -28.51
CA GLY A 340 -20.83 9.66 -29.37
C GLY A 340 -22.24 9.36 -29.90
N TYR A 341 -22.96 8.44 -29.28
CA TYR A 341 -24.32 8.07 -29.68
C TYR A 341 -25.36 8.95 -29.00
N LEU A 342 -26.33 9.44 -29.79
CA LEU A 342 -27.51 10.14 -29.35
C LEU A 342 -28.75 9.41 -29.85
N LEU A 343 -29.51 8.79 -28.95
CA LEU A 343 -30.77 8.15 -29.31
C LEU A 343 -31.91 9.15 -29.22
N ARG A 344 -32.90 9.05 -30.14
CA ARG A 344 -34.10 9.88 -30.18
C ARG A 344 -35.36 9.00 -30.24
N THR A 345 -36.36 9.42 -29.48
CA THR A 345 -37.74 8.87 -29.56
C THR A 345 -38.70 9.97 -29.95
N ASN A 346 -39.82 9.58 -30.62
CA ASN A 346 -40.97 10.45 -30.90
C ASN A 346 -42.30 9.81 -30.43
N ASP A 347 -42.24 8.71 -29.71
CA ASP A 347 -43.37 7.91 -29.23
C ASP A 347 -43.29 7.54 -27.76
N GLY A 348 -42.60 8.35 -26.99
CA GLY A 348 -42.46 8.19 -25.53
C GLY A 348 -41.50 7.04 -25.14
N GLY A 349 -40.58 6.68 -26.04
CA GLY A 349 -39.59 5.66 -25.79
C GLY A 349 -40.05 4.24 -26.14
N LEU A 350 -41.12 4.11 -26.93
CA LEU A 350 -41.53 2.80 -27.50
C LEU A 350 -40.57 2.36 -28.60
N THR A 351 -40.03 3.34 -29.34
CA THR A 351 -38.98 3.13 -30.32
C THR A 351 -37.88 4.19 -30.18
N TRP A 352 -36.67 3.82 -30.56
CA TRP A 352 -35.51 4.72 -30.54
C TRP A 352 -34.77 4.67 -31.86
N SER A 353 -34.37 5.80 -32.38
CA SER A 353 -33.44 5.97 -33.50
C SER A 353 -32.09 6.48 -33.03
N VAL A 354 -30.99 6.06 -33.67
CA VAL A 354 -29.63 6.44 -33.30
C VAL A 354 -29.11 7.54 -34.24
N ASN A 355 -28.58 8.57 -33.68
CA ASN A 355 -27.85 9.63 -34.41
C ASN A 355 -26.36 9.57 -34.03
N THR A 356 -25.48 9.72 -35.02
CA THR A 356 -24.04 9.71 -34.86
C THR A 356 -23.42 10.85 -35.70
N TRP A 357 -22.20 11.27 -35.31
CA TRP A 357 -21.43 12.27 -36.04
C TRP A 357 -19.99 11.74 -36.18
N PRO A 358 -19.44 11.63 -37.40
CA PRO A 358 -18.11 11.06 -37.63
C PRO A 358 -17.00 11.73 -36.81
N ASP A 359 -17.13 13.06 -36.60
CA ASP A 359 -16.15 13.86 -35.86
C ASP A 359 -16.29 13.75 -34.33
N VAL A 360 -17.43 13.31 -33.83
CA VAL A 360 -17.72 13.21 -32.39
C VAL A 360 -17.49 11.79 -31.91
N THR A 361 -16.23 11.48 -31.64
CA THR A 361 -15.79 10.13 -31.24
C THR A 361 -15.78 9.92 -29.72
N GLY A 362 -16.10 10.95 -28.93
CA GLY A 362 -16.15 10.87 -27.47
C GLY A 362 -17.59 10.75 -26.96
N ASP A 363 -17.71 10.35 -25.69
CA ASP A 363 -19.02 10.19 -25.04
C ASP A 363 -19.83 11.48 -25.05
N ILE A 364 -21.14 11.36 -25.22
CA ILE A 364 -22.11 12.44 -24.94
C ILE A 364 -22.51 12.30 -23.47
N ASN A 365 -22.16 13.30 -22.66
CA ASN A 365 -22.27 13.19 -21.19
C ASN A 365 -23.60 13.71 -20.65
N GLN A 366 -24.13 14.81 -21.18
CA GLN A 366 -25.40 15.39 -20.77
C GLN A 366 -26.06 16.14 -21.93
N ILE A 367 -27.39 16.15 -21.93
CA ILE A 367 -28.24 16.92 -22.83
C ILE A 367 -29.10 17.86 -21.99
N ALA A 368 -29.29 19.07 -22.46
CA ALA A 368 -30.25 20.02 -21.85
C ALA A 368 -30.95 20.83 -22.94
N PHE A 369 -32.20 21.18 -22.68
CA PHE A 369 -33.00 22.02 -23.57
C PHE A 369 -33.52 23.27 -22.85
N ASN A 370 -33.56 24.37 -23.58
CA ASN A 370 -34.31 25.56 -23.20
C ASN A 370 -35.12 26.04 -24.42
N GLY A 371 -36.42 25.81 -24.38
CA GLY A 371 -37.30 26.07 -25.52
C GLY A 371 -36.95 25.25 -26.76
N LYS A 372 -36.52 25.91 -27.84
CA LYS A 372 -36.10 25.27 -29.08
C LYS A 372 -34.63 24.88 -29.09
N THR A 373 -33.83 25.50 -28.24
CA THR A 373 -32.39 25.32 -28.20
C THR A 373 -32.03 24.07 -27.38
N GLY A 374 -31.39 23.11 -28.00
CA GLY A 374 -30.82 21.91 -27.34
C GLY A 374 -29.32 21.95 -27.37
N ILE A 375 -28.69 21.53 -26.31
CA ILE A 375 -27.23 21.39 -26.21
C ILE A 375 -26.90 20.02 -25.62
N ALA A 376 -25.99 19.31 -26.27
CA ALA A 376 -25.38 18.11 -25.73
C ALA A 376 -23.88 18.34 -25.56
N VAL A 377 -23.35 18.08 -24.34
CA VAL A 377 -21.94 18.26 -24.03
C VAL A 377 -21.22 16.93 -24.07
N CYS A 378 -20.03 16.95 -24.71
CA CYS A 378 -19.31 15.75 -25.06
C CYS A 378 -17.87 15.77 -24.54
N ASN A 379 -17.25 14.60 -24.57
CA ASN A 379 -15.80 14.49 -24.37
C ASN A 379 -15.04 15.20 -25.49
N ARG A 380 -13.77 15.55 -25.22
CA ARG A 380 -12.86 16.21 -26.18
C ARG A 380 -13.33 17.59 -26.66
N GLY A 381 -14.12 18.30 -25.87
CA GLY A 381 -14.54 19.67 -26.13
C GLY A 381 -15.60 19.83 -27.21
N TYR A 382 -16.24 18.75 -27.66
CA TYR A 382 -17.36 18.82 -28.60
C TYR A 382 -18.64 19.23 -27.88
N ILE A 383 -19.43 20.06 -28.56
CA ILE A 383 -20.77 20.47 -28.15
C ILE A 383 -21.68 20.26 -29.37
N LEU A 384 -22.77 19.52 -29.20
CA LEU A 384 -23.81 19.42 -30.21
C LEU A 384 -24.89 20.46 -29.91
N LYS A 385 -25.24 21.28 -30.89
CA LYS A 385 -26.29 22.30 -30.77
C LYS A 385 -27.44 21.97 -31.72
N SER A 386 -28.64 22.15 -31.21
CA SER A 386 -29.89 22.14 -31.97
C SER A 386 -30.63 23.44 -31.76
N ASP A 387 -31.25 23.99 -32.80
CA ASP A 387 -32.13 25.17 -32.73
C ASP A 387 -33.58 24.84 -33.10
N ASP A 388 -33.88 23.52 -33.27
CA ASP A 388 -35.16 22.99 -33.77
C ASP A 388 -35.75 21.88 -32.86
N LYS A 389 -35.55 22.00 -31.54
CA LYS A 389 -35.99 20.98 -30.55
C LYS A 389 -35.35 19.62 -30.75
N GLY A 390 -34.14 19.56 -31.25
CA GLY A 390 -33.40 18.30 -31.43
C GLY A 390 -33.79 17.55 -32.70
N ALA A 391 -34.49 18.18 -33.64
CA ALA A 391 -34.73 17.53 -34.95
C ALA A 391 -33.40 17.41 -35.74
N THR A 392 -32.57 18.45 -35.68
CA THR A 392 -31.22 18.41 -36.24
C THR A 392 -30.19 18.88 -35.19
N TRP A 393 -28.98 18.34 -35.30
CA TRP A 393 -27.88 18.69 -34.39
C TRP A 393 -26.63 19.00 -35.19
N THR A 394 -25.94 20.08 -34.83
CA THR A 394 -24.70 20.51 -35.45
C THR A 394 -23.57 20.52 -34.40
N PRO A 395 -22.41 19.89 -34.68
CA PRO A 395 -21.29 19.96 -33.78
C PRO A 395 -20.64 21.34 -33.85
N ILE A 396 -20.40 21.90 -32.65
CA ILE A 396 -19.63 23.13 -32.48
C ILE A 396 -18.44 22.86 -31.58
N LEU A 397 -17.33 23.56 -31.81
CA LEU A 397 -16.14 23.45 -31.00
C LEU A 397 -15.95 24.72 -30.19
N ILE A 398 -15.32 24.56 -29.01
CA ILE A 398 -14.92 25.68 -28.17
C ILE A 398 -13.98 26.59 -29.00
N ASP A 399 -14.17 27.93 -28.90
CA ASP A 399 -13.45 28.92 -29.65
C ASP A 399 -11.93 28.72 -29.64
N LYS A 400 -11.28 29.03 -30.80
CA LYS A 400 -9.82 28.98 -30.97
C LYS A 400 -9.07 29.96 -30.07
N SER A 401 -9.72 30.96 -29.50
CA SER A 401 -9.16 31.87 -28.49
C SER A 401 -8.78 31.18 -27.19
N GLN A 402 -9.39 30.02 -26.93
CA GLN A 402 -9.09 29.21 -25.74
C GLN A 402 -7.82 28.37 -25.92
N THR A 403 -7.14 28.04 -24.80
CA THR A 403 -5.97 27.16 -24.82
C THR A 403 -6.30 25.78 -25.37
N ARG A 404 -5.32 25.09 -25.98
CA ARG A 404 -5.50 23.73 -26.51
C ARG A 404 -6.10 22.80 -25.45
N LYS A 405 -5.66 22.90 -24.17
CA LYS A 405 -6.15 22.08 -23.07
C LYS A 405 -7.64 22.33 -22.78
N GLN A 406 -8.10 23.55 -22.85
CA GLN A 406 -9.50 23.92 -22.66
C GLN A 406 -10.38 23.45 -23.81
N ARG A 407 -9.91 23.60 -25.06
CA ARG A 407 -10.65 23.18 -26.26
C ARG A 407 -10.90 21.67 -26.35
N TYR A 408 -10.02 20.86 -25.79
CA TYR A 408 -10.14 19.40 -25.82
C TYR A 408 -10.47 18.81 -24.44
N ALA A 409 -10.91 19.61 -23.50
CA ALA A 409 -11.36 19.12 -22.19
C ALA A 409 -12.63 18.29 -22.32
N ASN A 410 -12.80 17.30 -21.45
CA ASN A 410 -14.07 16.59 -21.34
C ASN A 410 -15.09 17.51 -20.67
N LEU A 411 -16.20 17.72 -21.33
CA LEU A 411 -17.34 18.50 -20.83
C LEU A 411 -18.32 17.52 -20.21
N ASN A 412 -18.61 17.68 -18.91
CA ASN A 412 -19.34 16.69 -18.13
C ASN A 412 -20.82 17.04 -17.95
N CYS A 413 -21.13 18.33 -17.82
CA CYS A 413 -22.47 18.80 -17.42
C CYS A 413 -22.77 20.18 -17.97
N ILE A 414 -24.06 20.49 -18.09
CA ILE A 414 -24.59 21.78 -18.54
C ILE A 414 -25.80 22.21 -17.70
N SER A 415 -25.92 23.49 -17.44
CA SER A 415 -27.11 24.11 -16.86
C SER A 415 -27.45 25.41 -17.61
N PHE A 416 -28.72 25.55 -18.03
CA PHE A 416 -29.28 26.76 -18.62
C PHE A 416 -29.84 27.68 -17.54
N LEU A 417 -29.66 28.98 -17.72
CA LEU A 417 -30.47 29.99 -17.06
C LEU A 417 -31.63 30.39 -17.95
N ASP A 418 -31.35 30.68 -19.21
CA ASP A 418 -32.28 31.04 -20.26
C ASP A 418 -31.79 30.54 -21.64
N GLY A 419 -32.46 30.93 -22.74
CA GLY A 419 -32.08 30.49 -24.08
C GLY A 419 -30.71 30.94 -24.57
N ASN A 420 -30.09 31.93 -23.94
CA ASN A 420 -28.81 32.53 -24.32
C ASN A 420 -27.72 32.26 -23.29
N THR A 421 -28.09 32.06 -22.02
CA THR A 421 -27.15 31.96 -20.89
C THR A 421 -27.08 30.53 -20.37
N ALA A 422 -25.88 29.96 -20.37
CA ALA A 422 -25.63 28.62 -19.83
C ALA A 422 -24.20 28.48 -19.29
N TRP A 423 -24.04 27.54 -18.34
CA TRP A 423 -22.72 27.10 -17.87
C TRP A 423 -22.51 25.65 -18.15
N ILE A 424 -21.26 25.32 -18.51
CA ILE A 424 -20.79 23.98 -18.78
C ILE A 424 -19.64 23.67 -17.85
N GLY A 425 -19.73 22.58 -17.09
CA GLY A 425 -18.68 22.08 -16.22
C GLY A 425 -17.86 20.98 -16.91
N GLY A 426 -16.57 20.96 -16.67
CA GLY A 426 -15.68 19.97 -17.27
C GLY A 426 -14.53 19.55 -16.35
N ASN A 427 -13.63 18.77 -16.96
CA ASN A 427 -12.46 18.24 -16.27
C ASN A 427 -11.44 19.36 -15.97
N ASP A 428 -10.50 19.06 -15.05
CA ASP A 428 -9.41 19.96 -14.65
C ASP A 428 -9.88 21.34 -14.11
N GLY A 429 -11.10 21.42 -13.57
CA GLY A 429 -11.66 22.65 -13.03
C GLY A 429 -12.19 23.62 -14.08
N LEU A 430 -12.47 23.16 -15.29
CA LEU A 430 -13.02 23.99 -16.34
C LEU A 430 -14.49 24.31 -16.05
N ILE A 431 -14.83 25.60 -16.12
CA ILE A 431 -16.19 26.11 -16.25
C ILE A 431 -16.23 27.03 -17.45
N LEU A 432 -17.08 26.70 -18.42
CA LEU A 432 -17.38 27.55 -19.57
C LEU A 432 -18.70 28.26 -19.31
N SER A 433 -18.78 29.54 -19.60
CA SER A 433 -20.02 30.30 -19.60
C SER A 433 -20.26 30.89 -20.97
N THR A 434 -21.54 30.99 -21.36
CA THR A 434 -22.02 31.72 -22.54
C THR A 434 -23.19 32.60 -22.13
N SER A 435 -23.35 33.73 -22.81
CA SER A 435 -24.48 34.66 -22.65
C SER A 435 -25.03 35.15 -24.00
N ASP A 436 -24.60 34.52 -25.09
CA ASP A 436 -24.93 34.96 -26.46
C ASP A 436 -25.51 33.82 -27.32
N GLY A 437 -26.09 32.80 -26.69
CA GLY A 437 -26.69 31.65 -27.37
C GLY A 437 -25.68 30.71 -28.02
N PHE A 438 -24.56 30.51 -27.32
CA PHE A 438 -23.46 29.56 -27.71
C PHE A 438 -22.66 30.01 -28.93
N LYS A 439 -22.59 31.33 -29.22
CA LYS A 439 -21.73 31.89 -30.25
C LYS A 439 -20.30 32.07 -29.75
N SER A 440 -20.17 32.41 -28.45
CA SER A 440 -18.86 32.52 -27.81
C SER A 440 -18.88 31.92 -26.40
N PHE A 441 -17.69 31.58 -25.88
CA PHE A 441 -17.50 31.01 -24.57
C PHE A 441 -16.45 31.75 -23.77
N THR A 442 -16.74 32.05 -22.53
CA THR A 442 -15.75 32.50 -21.55
C THR A 442 -15.32 31.31 -20.70
N ALA A 443 -14.03 30.99 -20.72
CA ALA A 443 -13.50 29.85 -19.95
C ALA A 443 -12.84 30.32 -18.66
N LYS A 444 -13.21 29.73 -17.55
CA LYS A 444 -12.54 29.87 -16.25
C LYS A 444 -11.99 28.55 -15.78
N HIS A 445 -10.86 28.59 -15.12
CA HIS A 445 -10.10 27.41 -14.73
C HIS A 445 -9.84 27.44 -13.23
N PHE A 446 -10.51 26.58 -12.49
CA PHE A 446 -10.32 26.41 -11.05
C PHE A 446 -9.55 25.10 -10.79
N LYS A 447 -8.26 25.13 -10.97
CA LYS A 447 -7.36 23.95 -10.87
C LYS A 447 -7.68 23.10 -9.64
N LYS A 448 -7.79 21.79 -9.87
CA LYS A 448 -7.73 20.70 -8.88
C LYS A 448 -8.92 19.72 -8.89
N TYR A 449 -10.09 20.08 -9.43
CA TYR A 449 -11.28 19.22 -9.34
C TYR A 449 -11.92 19.04 -10.73
N ASN A 450 -12.48 17.85 -10.98
CA ASN A 450 -13.38 17.65 -12.11
C ASN A 450 -14.78 18.01 -11.66
N TYR A 451 -15.42 19.00 -12.34
CA TYR A 451 -16.82 19.33 -12.07
C TYR A 451 -17.72 18.36 -12.83
N LEU A 452 -18.62 17.70 -12.09
CA LEU A 452 -19.53 16.67 -12.59
C LEU A 452 -20.97 17.19 -12.70
N SER A 453 -21.30 18.28 -12.02
CA SER A 453 -22.58 18.95 -12.10
C SER A 453 -22.41 20.45 -11.92
N VAL A 454 -23.14 21.22 -12.70
CA VAL A 454 -23.33 22.67 -12.53
C VAL A 454 -24.83 22.95 -12.42
N LEU A 455 -25.19 23.93 -11.62
CA LEU A 455 -26.60 24.36 -11.40
C LEU A 455 -26.65 25.87 -11.33
N LEU A 456 -27.36 26.49 -12.26
CA LEU A 456 -27.69 27.91 -12.26
C LEU A 456 -29.00 28.12 -11.50
N THR A 457 -29.00 28.95 -10.47
CA THR A 457 -30.16 29.25 -9.63
C THR A 457 -30.71 30.67 -9.85
N GLY A 458 -29.92 31.56 -10.48
CA GLY A 458 -30.27 32.95 -10.78
C GLY A 458 -29.29 33.61 -11.75
N ALA A 459 -29.56 34.84 -12.15
CA ALA A 459 -28.79 35.57 -13.16
C ALA A 459 -27.31 35.82 -12.82
N GLY A 460 -26.92 35.69 -11.56
CA GLY A 460 -25.53 35.79 -11.08
C GLY A 460 -25.16 34.67 -10.14
N GLU A 461 -26.12 33.82 -9.80
CA GLU A 461 -25.94 32.80 -8.77
C GLU A 461 -25.91 31.40 -9.37
N GLY A 462 -24.99 30.57 -8.87
CA GLY A 462 -24.92 29.19 -9.29
C GLY A 462 -23.93 28.38 -8.48
N TYR A 463 -24.03 27.07 -8.67
CA TYR A 463 -23.27 26.05 -7.94
C TYR A 463 -22.55 25.13 -8.92
N ALA A 464 -21.41 24.61 -8.50
CA ALA A 464 -20.69 23.56 -9.20
C ALA A 464 -20.23 22.52 -8.19
N ALA A 465 -20.39 21.24 -8.51
CA ALA A 465 -19.94 20.16 -7.65
C ALA A 465 -19.24 19.05 -8.44
N GLY A 466 -18.44 18.26 -7.76
CA GLY A 466 -17.66 17.22 -8.44
C GLY A 466 -16.86 16.33 -7.52
N GLU A 467 -15.67 16.01 -7.94
CA GLU A 467 -14.77 15.08 -7.24
C GLU A 467 -14.39 15.56 -5.84
N ASN A 468 -14.14 14.59 -4.95
CA ASN A 468 -13.77 14.82 -3.54
C ASN A 468 -14.76 15.69 -2.76
N GLY A 469 -16.04 15.60 -3.11
CA GLY A 469 -17.11 16.29 -2.42
C GLY A 469 -17.05 17.80 -2.52
N VAL A 470 -16.35 18.34 -3.52
CA VAL A 470 -16.28 19.79 -3.73
C VAL A 470 -17.66 20.35 -4.05
N LEU A 471 -18.04 21.41 -3.35
CA LEU A 471 -19.13 22.28 -3.67
C LEU A 471 -18.57 23.70 -3.81
N ALA A 472 -18.77 24.30 -4.96
CA ALA A 472 -18.38 25.66 -5.29
C ALA A 472 -19.63 26.49 -5.52
N HIS A 473 -19.63 27.73 -5.09
CA HIS A 473 -20.74 28.70 -5.19
C HIS A 473 -20.25 30.03 -5.70
N THR A 474 -21.02 30.68 -6.51
CA THR A 474 -20.81 32.03 -7.00
C THR A 474 -22.06 32.87 -6.95
N THR A 475 -21.91 34.17 -6.71
CA THR A 475 -23.02 35.18 -6.71
C THR A 475 -22.75 36.31 -7.71
N ASP A 476 -21.64 36.22 -8.47
CA ASP A 476 -21.18 37.28 -9.38
C ASP A 476 -21.09 36.82 -10.86
N GLY A 477 -21.95 35.87 -11.24
CA GLY A 477 -21.95 35.30 -12.60
C GLY A 477 -20.73 34.42 -12.94
N GLY A 478 -20.12 33.80 -11.90
CA GLY A 478 -18.98 32.93 -12.07
C GLY A 478 -17.66 33.67 -12.14
N ASN A 479 -17.56 34.94 -11.78
CA ASN A 479 -16.31 35.69 -11.70
C ASN A 479 -15.46 35.23 -10.54
N THR A 480 -16.08 35.07 -9.36
CA THR A 480 -15.44 34.49 -8.18
C THR A 480 -16.22 33.28 -7.68
N TRP A 481 -15.52 32.33 -7.08
CA TRP A 481 -16.09 31.09 -6.56
C TRP A 481 -15.60 30.82 -5.16
N GLU A 482 -16.52 30.70 -4.24
CA GLU A 482 -16.27 30.17 -2.91
C GLU A 482 -16.39 28.65 -2.93
N LYS A 483 -15.54 27.96 -2.17
CA LYS A 483 -15.44 26.48 -2.23
C LYS A 483 -15.41 25.88 -0.85
N ARG A 484 -16.14 24.77 -0.69
CA ARG A 484 -16.03 23.92 0.48
C ARG A 484 -16.18 22.43 0.09
N SER A 485 -15.77 21.53 0.95
CA SER A 485 -16.07 20.10 0.81
C SER A 485 -17.29 19.79 1.68
N ILE A 486 -18.30 19.19 1.09
CA ILE A 486 -19.51 18.73 1.80
C ILE A 486 -19.46 17.22 2.10
N HIS A 487 -18.57 16.49 1.41
CA HIS A 487 -18.36 15.05 1.58
C HIS A 487 -16.94 14.65 1.14
N THR A 488 -16.49 13.43 1.50
CA THR A 488 -15.19 12.91 1.07
C THR A 488 -15.23 12.21 -0.30
N GLY A 489 -16.41 11.78 -0.74
CA GLY A 489 -16.62 11.15 -2.05
C GLY A 489 -17.09 12.16 -3.11
N ASN A 490 -17.35 11.67 -4.34
CA ASN A 490 -17.75 12.52 -5.45
C ASN A 490 -19.23 12.91 -5.35
N VAL A 491 -19.54 14.17 -5.70
CA VAL A 491 -20.90 14.65 -5.95
C VAL A 491 -21.16 14.55 -7.45
N PHE A 492 -22.11 13.71 -7.85
CA PHE A 492 -22.38 13.43 -9.27
C PHE A 492 -23.44 14.35 -9.85
N ARG A 493 -24.42 14.77 -9.05
CA ARG A 493 -25.49 15.66 -9.52
C ARG A 493 -25.91 16.64 -8.44
N LEU A 494 -26.14 17.88 -8.86
CA LEU A 494 -26.86 18.93 -8.14
C LEU A 494 -28.19 19.13 -8.83
N THR A 495 -29.23 19.39 -8.04
CA THR A 495 -30.54 19.79 -8.52
C THR A 495 -31.22 20.68 -7.48
N GLN A 496 -32.24 21.39 -7.90
CA GLN A 496 -33.05 22.22 -6.98
C GLN A 496 -34.49 21.75 -6.98
N TYR A 497 -35.01 21.47 -5.79
CA TYR A 497 -36.42 21.19 -5.57
C TYR A 497 -36.93 22.12 -4.48
N ASN A 498 -37.99 22.85 -4.80
CA ASN A 498 -38.49 23.95 -3.99
C ASN A 498 -37.37 24.99 -3.76
N SER A 499 -37.06 25.30 -2.50
CA SER A 499 -35.96 26.20 -2.13
C SER A 499 -34.63 25.48 -1.80
N ASP A 500 -34.64 24.15 -1.75
CA ASP A 500 -33.48 23.38 -1.34
C ASP A 500 -32.66 22.90 -2.55
N ILE A 501 -31.35 22.97 -2.39
CA ILE A 501 -30.37 22.41 -3.32
C ILE A 501 -30.01 21.02 -2.83
N TRP A 502 -30.09 20.06 -3.72
CA TRP A 502 -29.79 18.64 -3.48
C TRP A 502 -28.49 18.24 -4.14
N ALA A 503 -27.71 17.45 -3.41
CA ALA A 503 -26.47 16.86 -3.88
C ALA A 503 -26.50 15.35 -3.67
N ILE A 504 -26.34 14.61 -4.75
CA ILE A 504 -26.22 13.15 -4.69
C ILE A 504 -24.86 12.70 -5.21
N GLY A 505 -24.40 11.52 -4.75
CA GLY A 505 -23.04 11.12 -5.10
C GLY A 505 -22.66 9.70 -4.73
N SER A 506 -21.37 9.51 -4.60
CA SER A 506 -20.77 8.22 -4.28
C SER A 506 -21.06 7.81 -2.84
N ALA A 507 -21.00 6.48 -2.62
CA ALA A 507 -21.13 5.86 -1.31
C ALA A 507 -22.41 6.25 -0.53
N GLY A 508 -23.54 6.32 -1.22
CA GLY A 508 -24.84 6.61 -0.61
C GLY A 508 -25.07 8.08 -0.24
N LEU A 509 -24.31 8.99 -0.84
CA LEU A 509 -24.44 10.40 -0.58
C LEU A 509 -25.78 10.96 -1.09
N ILE A 510 -26.61 11.45 -0.19
CA ILE A 510 -27.79 12.29 -0.48
C ILE A 510 -27.81 13.39 0.55
N LEU A 511 -27.57 14.64 0.14
CA LEU A 511 -27.60 15.82 1.00
C LEU A 511 -28.48 16.87 0.39
N HIS A 512 -29.10 17.70 1.24
CA HIS A 512 -29.83 18.90 0.82
C HIS A 512 -29.55 20.05 1.78
N GLY A 513 -29.68 21.27 1.28
CA GLY A 513 -29.51 22.50 2.03
C GLY A 513 -30.13 23.67 1.30
N SER A 514 -30.62 24.66 2.05
CA SER A 514 -31.31 25.84 1.50
C SER A 514 -30.35 26.87 0.88
N SER A 515 -29.06 26.81 1.22
CA SER A 515 -28.03 27.73 0.70
C SER A 515 -26.63 27.10 0.80
N PHE A 516 -25.64 27.78 0.19
CA PHE A 516 -24.23 27.36 0.29
C PHE A 516 -23.77 27.25 1.75
N ASP A 517 -24.09 28.27 2.59
CA ASP A 517 -23.63 28.34 3.98
C ASP A 517 -24.48 27.51 4.95
N SER A 518 -25.62 27.02 4.52
CA SER A 518 -26.49 26.22 5.37
C SER A 518 -25.81 24.92 5.81
N LYS A 519 -26.31 24.36 6.93
CA LYS A 519 -25.93 23.01 7.33
C LYS A 519 -26.66 22.01 6.46
N TRP A 520 -25.95 21.39 5.55
CA TRP A 520 -26.47 20.32 4.69
C TRP A 520 -26.86 19.10 5.52
N LYS A 521 -28.08 18.64 5.31
CA LYS A 521 -28.70 17.51 6.00
C LYS A 521 -28.86 16.33 5.04
N GLY A 522 -29.02 15.13 5.57
CA GLY A 522 -29.30 13.93 4.78
C GLY A 522 -28.40 12.74 5.11
N GLU A 523 -28.47 11.73 4.29
CA GLU A 523 -27.71 10.50 4.46
C GLU A 523 -26.28 10.68 3.96
N LYS A 524 -25.33 10.46 4.85
CA LYS A 524 -23.90 10.48 4.50
C LYS A 524 -23.36 9.10 4.10
N GLY A 525 -24.25 8.11 4.02
CA GLY A 525 -23.89 6.72 3.77
C GLY A 525 -23.14 6.06 4.93
N MET A 526 -23.04 4.74 4.93
CA MET A 526 -22.23 3.97 5.90
C MET A 526 -20.73 4.00 5.57
N GLY A 527 -20.20 5.09 5.04
CA GLY A 527 -18.85 5.20 4.50
C GLY A 527 -17.73 4.82 5.46
N PHE A 528 -17.92 5.04 6.78
CA PHE A 528 -16.89 4.73 7.77
C PHE A 528 -16.67 3.22 7.94
N ILE A 529 -17.73 2.43 8.02
CA ILE A 529 -17.62 0.96 8.16
C ILE A 529 -17.03 0.34 6.90
N VAL A 530 -17.48 0.78 5.74
CA VAL A 530 -16.95 0.32 4.45
C VAL A 530 -15.48 0.73 4.29
N TYR A 531 -15.12 1.95 4.68
CA TYR A 531 -13.74 2.40 4.69
C TYR A 531 -12.86 1.54 5.61
N LEU A 532 -13.34 1.20 6.81
CA LEU A 532 -12.67 0.29 7.73
C LEU A 532 -12.51 -1.10 7.10
N LEU A 533 -13.56 -1.67 6.53
CA LEU A 533 -13.50 -2.98 5.88
C LEU A 533 -12.52 -2.98 4.71
N ASN A 534 -12.57 -1.98 3.85
CA ASN A 534 -11.66 -1.85 2.71
C ASN A 534 -10.18 -1.69 3.13
N PHE A 535 -9.93 -1.10 4.30
CA PHE A 535 -8.57 -0.97 4.85
C PHE A 535 -8.12 -2.24 5.57
N PHE A 536 -8.95 -2.79 6.46
CA PHE A 536 -8.55 -3.91 7.31
C PHE A 536 -8.55 -5.25 6.59
N LEU A 537 -9.42 -5.45 5.61
CA LEU A 537 -9.53 -6.74 4.95
C LEU A 537 -8.28 -7.09 4.12
N PRO A 538 -7.74 -6.24 3.25
CA PRO A 538 -6.45 -6.47 2.60
C PRO A 538 -5.32 -6.64 3.61
N PHE A 539 -5.32 -5.84 4.70
CA PHE A 539 -4.33 -5.96 5.76
C PHE A 539 -4.35 -7.34 6.43
N ILE A 540 -5.53 -7.92 6.68
CA ILE A 540 -5.66 -9.26 7.27
C ILE A 540 -5.04 -10.33 6.36
N PHE A 541 -5.22 -10.25 5.03
CA PHE A 541 -4.61 -11.19 4.09
C PHE A 541 -3.08 -11.05 4.03
N ILE A 542 -2.57 -9.82 4.02
CA ILE A 542 -1.13 -9.55 4.10
C ILE A 542 -0.57 -10.09 5.41
N TRP A 543 -1.24 -9.82 6.52
CA TRP A 543 -0.88 -10.33 7.84
C TRP A 543 -0.88 -11.86 7.88
N LEU A 544 -1.90 -12.51 7.31
CA LEU A 544 -2.00 -13.96 7.22
C LEU A 544 -0.86 -14.55 6.38
N PHE A 545 -0.51 -13.92 5.27
CA PHE A 545 0.63 -14.31 4.44
C PHE A 545 1.95 -14.30 5.25
N PHE A 546 2.25 -13.22 5.97
CA PHE A 546 3.43 -13.16 6.83
C PHE A 546 3.36 -14.19 7.97
N LEU A 547 2.20 -14.37 8.57
CA LEU A 547 2.00 -15.36 9.64
C LEU A 547 2.30 -16.77 9.15
N LEU A 548 1.74 -17.18 8.02
CA LEU A 548 1.99 -18.48 7.43
C LEU A 548 3.46 -18.66 7.04
N THR A 549 4.07 -17.62 6.48
CA THR A 549 5.50 -17.61 6.17
C THR A 549 6.34 -17.89 7.41
N TYR A 550 6.06 -17.25 8.54
CA TYR A 550 6.83 -17.44 9.78
C TYR A 550 6.53 -18.76 10.50
N LEU A 551 5.33 -19.31 10.33
CA LEU A 551 4.96 -20.59 10.95
C LEU A 551 5.50 -21.81 10.18
N PHE A 552 5.46 -21.75 8.85
CA PHE A 552 5.68 -22.94 8.02
C PHE A 552 7.04 -22.99 7.31
N LEU A 553 7.62 -21.83 6.95
CA LEU A 553 8.89 -21.83 6.23
C LEU A 553 10.10 -22.25 7.10
N PRO A 554 10.27 -21.76 8.35
CA PRO A 554 11.39 -22.23 9.18
C PRO A 554 11.28 -23.73 9.47
N ASN A 555 12.41 -24.45 9.43
CA ASN A 555 12.45 -25.87 9.76
C ASN A 555 12.43 -26.13 11.28
N THR A 556 11.55 -25.45 12.00
CA THR A 556 11.32 -25.58 13.44
C THR A 556 9.88 -25.27 13.79
N LYS A 557 9.45 -25.71 14.96
CA LYS A 557 8.12 -25.38 15.49
C LYS A 557 8.13 -23.96 16.06
N VAL A 558 7.75 -22.99 15.25
CA VAL A 558 7.60 -21.59 15.69
C VAL A 558 6.30 -21.44 16.48
N PRO A 559 6.32 -20.89 17.71
CA PRO A 559 5.10 -20.66 18.46
C PRO A 559 4.21 -19.61 17.80
N PHE A 560 2.88 -19.81 17.84
CA PHE A 560 1.91 -18.94 17.18
C PHE A 560 2.01 -17.45 17.60
N LYS A 561 2.07 -17.17 18.92
CA LYS A 561 2.11 -15.78 19.42
C LYS A 561 3.31 -14.98 18.92
N PRO A 562 4.56 -15.46 18.99
CA PRO A 562 5.71 -14.79 18.38
C PRO A 562 5.56 -14.56 16.89
N ALA A 563 5.12 -15.58 16.13
CA ALA A 563 4.88 -15.46 14.70
C ALA A 563 3.82 -14.41 14.38
N ALA A 564 2.71 -14.38 15.12
CA ALA A 564 1.63 -13.40 14.95
C ALA A 564 2.10 -11.97 15.24
N ILE A 565 2.93 -11.75 16.26
CA ILE A 565 3.48 -10.42 16.55
C ILE A 565 4.47 -10.00 15.46
N GLY A 566 5.36 -10.89 15.02
CA GLY A 566 6.26 -10.63 13.89
C GLY A 566 5.49 -10.29 12.61
N ALA A 567 4.43 -11.06 12.29
CA ALA A 567 3.56 -10.80 11.15
C ALA A 567 2.84 -9.44 11.26
N SER A 568 2.39 -9.06 12.48
CA SER A 568 1.75 -7.76 12.69
C SER A 568 2.71 -6.60 12.45
N ILE A 569 3.95 -6.73 12.91
CA ILE A 569 4.99 -5.70 12.70
C ILE A 569 5.35 -5.63 11.22
N SER A 570 5.65 -6.76 10.56
CA SER A 570 5.98 -6.80 9.14
C SER A 570 4.85 -6.31 8.27
N GLY A 571 3.61 -6.75 8.53
CA GLY A 571 2.43 -6.31 7.80
C GLY A 571 2.22 -4.80 7.89
N SER A 572 2.35 -4.23 9.10
CA SER A 572 2.22 -2.78 9.30
C SER A 572 3.32 -1.99 8.60
N ILE A 573 4.59 -2.44 8.71
CA ILE A 573 5.73 -1.80 8.02
C ILE A 573 5.54 -1.90 6.50
N TRP A 574 5.11 -3.07 5.98
CA TRP A 574 4.92 -3.29 4.56
C TRP A 574 3.82 -2.41 3.97
N VAL A 575 2.66 -2.31 4.66
CA VAL A 575 1.59 -1.39 4.23
C VAL A 575 2.07 0.06 4.25
N GLY A 576 2.74 0.50 5.31
CA GLY A 576 3.35 1.84 5.37
C GLY A 576 4.37 2.06 4.23
N PHE A 577 5.20 1.07 3.94
CA PHE A 577 6.16 1.11 2.84
C PHE A 577 5.45 1.24 1.49
N ILE A 578 4.41 0.44 1.20
CA ILE A 578 3.66 0.50 -0.06
C ILE A 578 3.00 1.88 -0.25
N LEU A 579 2.39 2.44 0.81
CA LEU A 579 1.81 3.79 0.75
C LEU A 579 2.87 4.85 0.43
N GLY A 580 4.02 4.80 1.10
CA GLY A 580 5.16 5.67 0.82
C GLY A 580 5.72 5.46 -0.59
N PHE A 581 5.79 4.21 -1.03
CA PHE A 581 6.28 3.83 -2.36
C PHE A 581 5.37 4.35 -3.49
N ILE A 582 4.04 4.30 -3.31
CA ILE A 582 3.09 4.90 -4.26
C ILE A 582 3.31 6.42 -4.38
N VAL A 583 3.52 7.12 -3.25
CA VAL A 583 3.84 8.55 -3.25
C VAL A 583 5.17 8.81 -3.97
N TYR A 584 6.20 7.98 -3.69
CA TYR A 584 7.50 8.05 -4.35
C TYR A 584 7.35 7.89 -5.88
N VAL A 585 6.67 6.84 -6.34
CA VAL A 585 6.46 6.59 -7.78
C VAL A 585 5.71 7.77 -8.42
N LYS A 586 4.64 8.29 -7.79
CA LYS A 586 3.90 9.45 -8.31
C LYS A 586 4.75 10.72 -8.41
N ALA A 587 5.63 10.96 -7.45
CA ALA A 587 6.49 12.15 -7.44
C ALA A 587 7.61 12.08 -8.47
N PHE A 588 8.23 10.90 -8.66
CA PHE A 588 9.43 10.72 -9.47
C PHE A 588 9.16 10.14 -10.87
N ALA A 589 8.02 9.47 -11.09
CA ALA A 589 7.68 8.86 -12.36
C ALA A 589 7.69 9.90 -13.53
N ASN A 590 7.17 11.09 -13.29
CA ASN A 590 7.09 12.14 -14.33
C ASN A 590 8.47 12.62 -14.84
N GLY A 591 9.51 12.61 -14.01
CA GLY A 591 10.87 13.01 -14.39
C GLY A 591 11.72 11.85 -14.92
N THR A 592 11.71 10.74 -14.20
CA THR A 592 12.58 9.59 -14.49
C THR A 592 12.13 8.82 -15.73
N PHE A 593 10.82 8.65 -15.92
CA PHE A 593 10.28 8.00 -17.12
C PHE A 593 10.45 8.86 -18.39
N ALA A 594 10.47 10.19 -18.25
CA ALA A 594 10.75 11.08 -19.38
C ALA A 594 12.19 10.94 -19.93
N VAL A 595 13.14 10.55 -19.05
CA VAL A 595 14.56 10.41 -19.41
C VAL A 595 14.91 8.96 -19.80
N TYR A 596 14.43 7.97 -19.03
CA TYR A 596 14.85 6.56 -19.16
C TYR A 596 13.77 5.65 -19.77
N GLY A 597 12.56 6.17 -20.03
CA GLY A 597 11.46 5.39 -20.61
C GLY A 597 11.14 4.14 -19.76
N ALA A 598 10.84 3.02 -20.42
CA ALA A 598 10.52 1.74 -19.77
C ALA A 598 11.65 1.16 -18.89
N LEU A 599 12.93 1.53 -19.16
CA LEU A 599 14.06 1.08 -18.36
C LEU A 599 14.01 1.58 -16.91
N ALA A 600 13.33 2.69 -16.63
CA ALA A 600 13.15 3.20 -15.28
C ALA A 600 12.31 2.26 -14.38
N ALA A 601 11.45 1.44 -14.96
CA ALA A 601 10.59 0.52 -14.22
C ALA A 601 11.40 -0.56 -13.50
N PHE A 602 12.50 -1.05 -14.09
CA PHE A 602 13.30 -2.14 -13.54
C PHE A 602 13.94 -1.82 -12.17
N PRO A 603 14.68 -0.71 -11.99
CA PRO A 603 15.21 -0.34 -10.68
C PRO A 603 14.12 -0.11 -9.62
N ILE A 604 12.99 0.50 -10.01
CA ILE A 604 11.86 0.76 -9.13
C ILE A 604 11.26 -0.56 -8.64
N PHE A 605 11.08 -1.52 -9.54
CA PHE A 605 10.57 -2.85 -9.22
C PHE A 605 11.55 -3.64 -8.34
N LEU A 606 12.85 -3.57 -8.63
CA LEU A 606 13.89 -4.20 -7.82
C LEU A 606 13.91 -3.63 -6.39
N LEU A 607 13.75 -2.32 -6.24
CA LEU A 607 13.63 -1.67 -4.94
C LEU A 607 12.42 -2.18 -4.15
N LEU A 608 11.27 -2.34 -4.82
CA LEU A 608 10.06 -2.88 -4.22
C LEU A 608 10.27 -4.30 -3.67
N ILE A 609 10.87 -5.18 -4.46
CA ILE A 609 11.14 -6.56 -4.05
C ILE A 609 12.16 -6.60 -2.92
N TYR A 610 13.25 -5.83 -3.04
CA TYR A 610 14.29 -5.76 -2.02
C TYR A 610 13.76 -5.29 -0.68
N ALA A 611 13.02 -4.19 -0.65
CA ALA A 611 12.43 -3.68 0.58
C ALA A 611 11.42 -4.68 1.19
N SER A 612 10.62 -5.35 0.35
CA SER A 612 9.71 -6.41 0.81
C SER A 612 10.48 -7.57 1.45
N ALA A 613 11.60 -7.99 0.85
CA ALA A 613 12.46 -9.02 1.41
C ALA A 613 13.07 -8.61 2.76
N VAL A 614 13.56 -7.37 2.89
CA VAL A 614 14.06 -6.80 4.16
C VAL A 614 12.97 -6.85 5.23
N ILE A 615 11.74 -6.45 4.91
CA ILE A 615 10.62 -6.44 5.85
C ILE A 615 10.25 -7.87 6.31
N ILE A 616 10.22 -8.84 5.37
CA ILE A 616 9.97 -10.25 5.69
C ILE A 616 11.02 -10.78 6.67
N LEU A 617 12.30 -10.57 6.38
CA LEU A 617 13.38 -11.06 7.25
C LEU A 617 13.38 -10.36 8.61
N TYR A 618 13.10 -9.05 8.66
CA TYR A 618 13.00 -8.33 9.92
C TYR A 618 11.89 -8.86 10.84
N GLY A 619 10.73 -9.20 10.31
CA GLY A 619 9.67 -9.82 11.11
C GLY A 619 10.00 -11.22 11.59
N GLY A 620 10.79 -11.98 10.82
CA GLY A 620 11.38 -13.23 11.26
C GLY A 620 12.30 -13.05 12.48
N GLU A 621 13.17 -12.03 12.44
CA GLU A 621 14.03 -11.65 13.57
C GLU A 621 13.25 -11.24 14.82
N VAL A 622 12.20 -10.44 14.64
CA VAL A 622 11.31 -10.06 15.75
C VAL A 622 10.66 -11.30 16.36
N SER A 623 10.16 -12.21 15.50
CA SER A 623 9.55 -13.46 15.98
C SER A 623 10.54 -14.31 16.78
N TYR A 624 11.78 -14.43 16.32
CA TYR A 624 12.86 -15.10 17.01
C TYR A 624 13.18 -14.43 18.37
N MET A 625 13.34 -13.09 18.37
CA MET A 625 13.68 -12.33 19.59
C MET A 625 12.62 -12.39 20.66
N ILE A 626 11.32 -12.49 20.30
CA ILE A 626 10.25 -12.66 21.29
C ILE A 626 10.43 -13.97 22.05
N VAL A 627 10.92 -15.02 21.41
CA VAL A 627 11.15 -16.34 22.03
C VAL A 627 12.47 -16.37 22.81
N TYR A 628 13.54 -15.85 22.23
CA TYR A 628 14.91 -16.10 22.69
C TYR A 628 15.63 -14.86 23.22
N LEU A 629 14.92 -13.76 23.53
CA LEU A 629 15.53 -12.50 24.01
C LEU A 629 16.48 -12.73 25.20
N ASP A 630 16.01 -13.46 26.21
CA ASP A 630 16.79 -13.63 27.45
C ASP A 630 18.06 -14.47 27.19
N SER A 631 17.97 -15.49 26.32
CA SER A 631 19.11 -16.30 25.89
C SER A 631 20.11 -15.49 25.08
N TYR A 632 19.62 -14.70 24.12
CA TYR A 632 20.43 -13.81 23.29
C TYR A 632 21.18 -12.76 24.11
N LEU A 633 20.50 -12.13 25.06
CA LEU A 633 21.13 -11.15 25.95
C LEU A 633 22.16 -11.79 26.90
N ARG A 634 21.92 -13.02 27.35
CA ARG A 634 22.90 -13.79 28.16
C ARG A 634 24.13 -14.15 27.33
N GLU A 635 23.94 -14.59 26.10
CA GLU A 635 25.04 -14.94 25.19
C GLU A 635 25.87 -13.71 24.85
N LYS A 636 25.23 -12.58 24.52
CA LYS A 636 25.89 -11.29 24.30
C LYS A 636 26.72 -10.86 25.50
N LYS A 637 26.19 -11.02 26.75
CA LYS A 637 26.93 -10.74 27.98
C LYS A 637 28.13 -11.70 28.15
N LYS A 638 27.94 -12.99 27.84
CA LYS A 638 29.03 -13.97 27.86
C LYS A 638 30.11 -13.65 26.85
N THR A 639 29.76 -13.27 25.64
CA THR A 639 30.70 -12.89 24.57
C THR A 639 31.52 -11.66 24.98
N VAL A 640 30.90 -10.65 25.58
CA VAL A 640 31.60 -9.48 26.13
C VAL A 640 32.54 -9.89 27.27
N ALA A 641 32.10 -10.76 28.19
CA ALA A 641 32.93 -11.29 29.26
C ALA A 641 34.07 -12.20 28.73
N THR A 642 33.84 -12.92 27.63
CA THR A 642 34.86 -13.77 27.01
C THR A 642 35.93 -12.94 26.31
N ASN A 643 35.57 -11.84 25.66
CA ASN A 643 36.56 -10.91 25.07
C ASN A 643 37.41 -10.22 26.14
N GLN A 644 36.84 -9.96 27.33
CA GLN A 644 37.61 -9.48 28.49
C GLN A 644 38.58 -10.54 29.02
N LEU A 645 38.17 -11.82 29.04
CA LEU A 645 39.03 -12.93 29.37
C LEU A 645 40.17 -13.10 28.36
N SER A 646 39.96 -12.79 27.11
CA SER A 646 40.89 -13.02 25.99
C SER A 646 42.21 -12.22 26.18
N VAL A 647 42.16 -10.96 26.59
CA VAL A 647 43.37 -10.14 26.83
C VAL A 647 44.19 -10.70 28.02
N TYR A 648 43.48 -11.06 29.10
CA TYR A 648 44.13 -11.66 30.25
C TYR A 648 44.81 -13.00 29.91
N ILE A 649 44.09 -13.86 29.21
CA ILE A 649 44.65 -15.19 28.76
C ILE A 649 45.84 -15.01 27.82
N ALA A 650 45.76 -14.08 26.87
CA ALA A 650 46.86 -13.77 25.96
C ALA A 650 48.11 -13.34 26.71
N ILE A 651 48.01 -12.38 27.66
CA ILE A 651 49.15 -11.96 28.47
C ILE A 651 49.62 -13.10 29.39
N ARG A 652 48.69 -13.87 29.93
CA ARG A 652 49.02 -15.03 30.80
C ARG A 652 49.80 -16.14 30.06
N ILE A 653 49.48 -16.39 28.79
CA ILE A 653 50.27 -17.34 27.94
C ILE A 653 51.70 -16.83 27.83
N LEU A 654 51.90 -15.61 27.40
CA LEU A 654 53.24 -15.01 27.29
C LEU A 654 54.00 -15.05 28.63
N TYR A 655 53.32 -14.63 29.70
CA TYR A 655 53.92 -14.69 31.05
C TYR A 655 54.38 -16.11 31.40
N THR A 656 53.58 -17.13 31.17
CA THR A 656 53.92 -18.52 31.53
C THR A 656 55.15 -19.02 30.74
N VAL A 657 55.17 -18.76 29.42
CA VAL A 657 56.28 -19.16 28.56
C VAL A 657 57.60 -18.42 28.98
N TYR A 658 57.54 -17.13 29.16
CA TYR A 658 58.71 -16.33 29.44
C TYR A 658 59.25 -16.55 30.86
N LYS A 659 58.38 -16.61 31.89
CA LYS A 659 58.78 -16.81 33.28
C LYS A 659 59.42 -18.17 33.46
N LYS A 660 58.85 -19.23 32.89
CA LYS A 660 59.43 -20.60 33.00
C LYS A 660 60.81 -20.67 32.36
N PHE A 661 61.02 -19.95 31.27
CA PHE A 661 62.29 -19.89 30.58
C PHE A 661 63.36 -19.04 31.36
N GLU A 662 62.97 -17.85 31.90
CA GLU A 662 63.82 -17.01 32.70
C GLU A 662 64.21 -17.66 34.03
N GLU A 663 63.39 -18.52 34.60
CA GLU A 663 63.68 -19.33 35.78
C GLU A 663 64.62 -20.52 35.48
N GLY A 664 65.04 -20.70 34.24
CA GLY A 664 65.90 -21.85 33.83
C GLY A 664 65.25 -23.21 33.82
N LYS A 665 63.89 -23.23 33.84
CA LYS A 665 63.10 -24.46 33.87
C LYS A 665 62.83 -25.06 32.49
N GLY A 666 63.48 -24.54 31.44
CA GLY A 666 63.38 -25.01 30.06
C GLY A 666 62.08 -24.58 29.34
N PRO A 667 61.83 -25.18 28.16
CA PRO A 667 60.67 -24.84 27.35
C PRO A 667 59.37 -25.18 28.02
N SER A 668 58.32 -24.41 27.75
CA SER A 668 56.94 -24.66 28.24
C SER A 668 56.25 -25.68 27.31
N GLN A 669 55.57 -26.66 27.90
CA GLN A 669 54.76 -27.59 27.13
C GLN A 669 53.38 -26.98 26.82
N VAL A 670 52.80 -27.32 25.66
CA VAL A 670 51.46 -26.83 25.26
C VAL A 670 50.42 -27.18 26.32
N ASN A 671 50.52 -28.32 26.99
CA ASN A 671 49.62 -28.76 28.06
C ASN A 671 49.69 -27.86 29.29
N ASP A 672 50.82 -27.24 29.63
CA ASP A 672 50.96 -26.29 30.72
C ASP A 672 50.11 -25.02 30.46
N ILE A 673 50.00 -24.69 29.16
CA ILE A 673 49.29 -23.50 28.70
C ILE A 673 47.78 -23.76 28.52
N LEU A 674 47.42 -24.97 28.08
CA LEU A 674 46.01 -25.37 27.95
C LEU A 674 45.28 -25.36 29.30
N SER A 675 45.99 -25.60 30.39
CA SER A 675 45.41 -25.53 31.74
C SER A 675 44.97 -24.10 32.16
N LEU A 676 45.40 -23.07 31.44
CA LEU A 676 45.08 -21.64 31.78
C LEU A 676 43.69 -21.20 31.38
N SER A 677 42.99 -21.96 30.54
CA SER A 677 41.64 -21.66 30.11
C SER A 677 40.81 -22.93 29.98
N THR A 678 39.53 -22.85 30.25
CA THR A 678 38.55 -23.91 29.99
C THR A 678 38.21 -24.05 28.50
N LYS A 679 38.64 -23.08 27.66
CA LYS A 679 38.41 -23.06 26.20
C LYS A 679 39.69 -23.25 25.44
N ASN A 680 40.04 -24.47 25.16
CA ASN A 680 41.26 -24.83 24.44
C ASN A 680 41.42 -24.15 23.08
N HIS A 681 40.34 -23.86 22.38
CA HIS A 681 40.32 -23.15 21.09
C HIS A 681 40.93 -21.72 21.18
N GLU A 682 40.61 -20.96 22.25
CA GLU A 682 41.16 -19.63 22.44
C GLU A 682 42.67 -19.66 22.70
N VAL A 683 43.12 -20.64 23.46
CA VAL A 683 44.54 -20.83 23.76
C VAL A 683 45.31 -21.15 22.46
N TYR A 684 44.81 -22.06 21.65
CA TYR A 684 45.44 -22.37 20.35
C TYR A 684 45.44 -21.18 19.39
N HIS A 685 44.36 -20.37 19.40
CA HIS A 685 44.33 -19.16 18.59
C HIS A 685 45.46 -18.19 18.98
N PHE A 686 45.63 -17.91 20.26
CA PHE A 686 46.68 -17.00 20.74
C PHE A 686 48.08 -17.59 20.56
N LEU A 687 48.26 -18.88 20.75
CA LEU A 687 49.54 -19.54 20.47
C LEU A 687 49.94 -19.40 18.98
N ASN A 688 49.02 -19.63 18.07
CA ASN A 688 49.27 -19.47 16.64
C ASN A 688 49.55 -17.99 16.28
N LEU A 689 48.81 -17.05 16.90
CA LEU A 689 49.04 -15.63 16.72
C LEU A 689 50.43 -15.19 17.20
N PHE A 690 50.86 -15.64 18.41
CA PHE A 690 52.15 -15.33 18.97
C PHE A 690 53.31 -16.04 18.26
N LYS A 691 53.11 -17.23 17.71
CA LYS A 691 54.09 -17.88 16.82
C LYS A 691 54.26 -17.11 15.51
N LYS A 692 53.16 -16.67 14.88
CA LYS A 692 53.17 -15.86 13.66
C LYS A 692 53.88 -14.52 13.85
N GLU A 693 53.66 -13.87 14.95
CA GLU A 693 54.28 -12.59 15.30
C GLU A 693 55.65 -12.75 15.97
N LYS A 694 56.19 -13.96 16.08
CA LYS A 694 57.51 -14.30 16.65
C LYS A 694 57.68 -13.91 18.10
N TYR A 695 56.60 -13.79 18.86
CA TYR A 695 56.69 -13.64 20.33
C TYR A 695 57.00 -14.95 21.03
N ILE A 696 56.56 -16.09 20.44
CA ILE A 696 56.86 -17.43 20.90
C ILE A 696 57.43 -18.22 19.70
N LEU A 697 58.46 -19.01 19.94
CA LEU A 697 59.03 -19.95 19.01
C LEU A 697 58.78 -21.39 19.52
N GLU A 698 58.87 -22.37 18.66
CA GLU A 698 58.77 -23.78 18.98
C GLU A 698 60.12 -24.44 18.72
N ASP A 699 60.64 -25.19 19.71
CA ASP A 699 61.84 -25.95 19.56
C ASP A 699 61.64 -27.27 18.81
N GLU A 700 62.70 -28.01 18.53
CA GLU A 700 62.61 -29.31 17.79
C GLU A 700 61.81 -30.38 18.53
N SER A 701 61.59 -30.23 19.85
CA SER A 701 60.78 -31.13 20.67
C SER A 701 59.32 -30.70 20.82
N GLY A 702 58.88 -29.64 20.18
CA GLY A 702 57.55 -29.06 20.31
C GLY A 702 57.36 -28.20 21.56
N GLY A 703 58.43 -27.86 22.25
CA GLY A 703 58.44 -26.95 23.42
C GLY A 703 58.38 -25.49 23.01
N LEU A 704 57.68 -24.70 23.79
CA LEU A 704 57.47 -23.26 23.53
C LEU A 704 58.55 -22.44 24.27
N ILE A 705 59.29 -21.62 23.51
CA ILE A 705 60.39 -20.77 24.00
C ILE A 705 60.12 -19.31 23.62
N PRO A 706 60.68 -18.36 24.37
CA PRO A 706 60.63 -16.91 24.03
C PRO A 706 61.22 -16.64 22.65
N GLY A 707 60.49 -15.89 21.80
CA GLY A 707 61.01 -15.47 20.50
C GLY A 707 61.78 -14.18 20.48
N MET A 708 61.68 -13.38 21.58
CA MET A 708 62.43 -12.15 21.78
C MET A 708 62.57 -11.86 23.27
N ALA A 709 63.38 -10.85 23.63
CA ALA A 709 63.57 -10.48 25.04
C ALA A 709 62.30 -9.87 25.64
N SER A 710 61.99 -10.22 26.91
CA SER A 710 60.74 -9.80 27.60
C SER A 710 60.60 -8.27 27.78
N ASP A 711 61.71 -7.55 27.84
CA ASP A 711 61.77 -6.08 27.91
C ASP A 711 61.35 -5.41 26.58
N LYS A 712 61.47 -6.09 25.47
CA LYS A 712 61.06 -5.56 24.17
C LYS A 712 59.58 -5.76 23.86
N ILE A 713 58.84 -6.55 24.65
CA ILE A 713 57.41 -6.76 24.48
C ILE A 713 56.61 -5.74 25.23
N LYS A 714 56.09 -4.74 24.51
CA LYS A 714 55.19 -3.73 25.08
C LYS A 714 53.78 -4.31 25.24
N LEU A 715 53.20 -4.22 26.42
CA LEU A 715 51.84 -4.69 26.72
C LEU A 715 50.80 -4.07 25.83
N ASN A 716 50.96 -2.80 25.47
CA ASN A 716 50.06 -2.09 24.57
C ASN A 716 49.99 -2.75 23.18
N THR A 717 51.11 -3.27 22.66
CA THR A 717 51.15 -4.00 21.39
C THR A 717 50.36 -5.29 21.47
N ILE A 718 50.48 -6.04 22.58
CA ILE A 718 49.73 -7.28 22.80
C ILE A 718 48.23 -6.98 22.96
N ILE A 719 47.86 -5.93 23.68
CA ILE A 719 46.45 -5.53 23.85
C ILE A 719 45.83 -5.17 22.50
N ASN A 720 46.54 -4.38 21.68
CA ASN A 720 46.06 -4.01 20.34
C ASN A 720 45.99 -5.21 19.38
N LEU A 721 46.91 -6.18 19.53
CA LEU A 721 46.92 -7.39 18.72
C LEU A 721 45.74 -8.32 19.03
N VAL A 722 45.25 -8.31 20.27
CA VAL A 722 44.16 -9.18 20.76
C VAL A 722 42.75 -8.59 20.51
N HIS A 723 42.66 -7.28 20.25
CA HIS A 723 41.49 -6.49 19.93
C HIS A 723 40.41 -6.23 21.00
N ASP A 724 39.99 -4.95 21.09
CA ASP A 724 38.84 -4.39 21.81
C ASP A 724 38.74 -4.58 23.33
N ALA A 725 39.60 -3.91 24.00
CA ALA A 725 39.77 -3.99 25.45
C ALA A 725 38.74 -3.16 26.23
N ASN A 726 37.73 -3.81 26.75
CA ASN A 726 37.32 -3.49 28.11
C ASN A 726 38.32 -4.14 29.09
N LEU A 727 39.23 -3.32 29.66
CA LEU A 727 40.30 -3.75 30.55
C LEU A 727 39.74 -4.09 31.94
N SER A 728 39.02 -5.17 32.08
CA SER A 728 38.58 -5.70 33.40
C SER A 728 38.99 -7.17 33.56
N ILE A 729 39.37 -7.52 34.79
CA ILE A 729 39.72 -8.89 35.11
C ILE A 729 38.46 -9.65 35.51
N PRO A 730 38.16 -10.84 34.90
CA PRO A 730 37.05 -11.65 35.31
C PRO A 730 37.21 -12.19 36.74
N ASP A 731 36.10 -12.30 37.47
CA ASP A 731 36.09 -12.86 38.83
C ASP A 731 36.62 -14.29 38.89
N SER A 732 36.47 -15.04 37.79
CA SER A 732 36.94 -16.43 37.65
C SER A 732 38.44 -16.58 37.40
N ALA A 733 39.20 -15.47 37.24
CA ALA A 733 40.65 -15.55 36.99
C ALA A 733 41.41 -16.03 38.24
N PRO A 734 42.51 -16.85 38.09
CA PRO A 734 43.32 -17.32 39.20
C PRO A 734 43.83 -16.18 40.07
N ASN A 735 43.80 -16.34 41.40
CA ASN A 735 44.22 -15.31 42.36
C ASN A 735 45.73 -15.39 42.60
N ASP A 736 46.53 -14.88 41.67
CA ASP A 736 48.00 -14.89 41.68
C ASP A 736 48.60 -13.48 41.46
N SER A 737 49.93 -13.42 41.33
CA SER A 737 50.65 -12.16 41.11
C SER A 737 50.20 -11.45 39.82
N VAL A 738 49.90 -12.22 38.74
CA VAL A 738 49.42 -11.68 37.45
C VAL A 738 48.04 -11.01 37.60
N LYS A 739 47.11 -11.65 38.31
CA LYS A 739 45.80 -11.04 38.62
C LYS A 739 45.97 -9.75 39.44
N LYS A 740 46.83 -9.76 40.44
CA LYS A 740 47.08 -8.57 41.25
C LYS A 740 47.72 -7.42 40.45
N THR A 741 48.74 -7.74 39.63
CA THR A 741 49.46 -6.75 38.84
C THR A 741 48.55 -6.18 37.73
N LEU A 742 47.85 -7.05 36.96
CA LEU A 742 46.93 -6.60 35.93
C LEU A 742 45.70 -5.90 36.52
N GLY A 743 45.24 -6.29 37.74
CA GLY A 743 44.17 -5.62 38.45
C GLY A 743 44.55 -4.18 38.81
N LYS A 744 45.73 -3.98 39.34
CA LYS A 744 46.26 -2.63 39.61
C LYS A 744 46.40 -1.80 38.34
N LEU A 745 46.93 -2.42 37.24
CA LEU A 745 47.09 -1.76 35.94
C LEU A 745 45.74 -1.39 35.33
N PHE A 746 44.79 -2.28 35.27
CA PHE A 746 43.48 -2.02 34.67
C PHE A 746 42.66 -1.01 35.48
N THR A 747 42.77 -1.05 36.82
CA THR A 747 42.16 -0.04 37.69
C THR A 747 42.85 1.34 37.52
N GLY A 748 44.18 1.38 37.41
CA GLY A 748 44.93 2.58 37.10
C GLY A 748 44.66 3.15 35.72
N MET A 749 44.42 2.30 34.72
CA MET A 749 44.08 2.69 33.35
C MET A 749 42.67 3.27 33.25
N SER A 750 41.74 2.83 34.08
CA SER A 750 40.40 3.44 34.19
C SER A 750 40.44 4.87 34.75
N ALA A 751 41.52 5.22 35.48
CA ALA A 751 41.69 6.50 36.13
C ALA A 751 42.61 7.49 35.39
N SER A 752 43.52 7.04 34.54
CA SER A 752 44.53 7.85 33.86
C SER A 752 44.74 7.44 32.40
N ASN A 753 44.77 8.45 31.55
CA ASN A 753 44.95 8.38 30.10
C ASN A 753 46.20 7.63 29.57
N LYS A 754 46.09 7.16 28.34
CA LYS A 754 47.02 6.62 27.32
C LYS A 754 48.54 6.68 27.54
N SER A 755 49.09 7.50 28.43
CA SER A 755 50.52 7.68 28.63
C SER A 755 51.20 6.57 29.44
N ILE A 756 50.47 5.87 30.31
CA ILE A 756 51.01 4.87 31.23
C ILE A 756 51.22 3.51 30.55
N ILE A 757 50.39 3.17 29.57
CA ILE A 757 50.43 1.85 28.88
C ILE A 757 51.63 1.76 27.91
N GLY A 758 52.09 2.87 27.35
CA GLY A 758 53.13 2.88 26.31
C GLY A 758 54.49 2.35 26.76
N GLU A 759 54.79 2.44 28.05
CA GLU A 759 56.07 2.11 28.65
C GLU A 759 56.10 0.72 29.34
N LEU A 760 54.95 0.09 29.54
CA LEU A 760 54.87 -1.21 30.25
C LEU A 760 55.29 -2.38 29.37
N THR A 761 56.27 -3.14 29.81
CA THR A 761 56.79 -4.34 29.14
C THR A 761 56.39 -5.62 29.88
N LEU A 762 56.48 -6.74 29.19
CA LEU A 762 56.24 -8.09 29.75
C LEU A 762 57.25 -8.40 30.89
N ALA A 763 58.52 -7.89 30.78
CA ALA A 763 59.55 -8.05 31.80
C ALA A 763 59.12 -7.48 33.17
N ARG A 764 58.37 -6.39 33.20
CA ARG A 764 57.86 -5.82 34.44
C ARG A 764 56.76 -6.67 35.08
N VAL A 765 55.90 -7.32 34.27
CA VAL A 765 54.91 -8.26 34.78
C VAL A 765 55.49 -9.51 35.33
N ILE A 766 56.66 -9.94 34.83
CA ILE A 766 57.38 -11.15 35.29
C ILE A 766 58.11 -10.87 36.61
N LYS A 767 58.69 -9.66 36.81
CA LYS A 767 59.40 -9.28 38.00
C LYS A 767 58.49 -9.00 39.20
N ASP A 768 57.31 -8.44 39.00
CA ASP A 768 56.28 -8.24 40.02
C ASP A 768 55.57 -9.57 40.39
#